data_b104fa7fa1a49081edbc26f08bae3513
#
_entry.id   b104fa7fa1a49081edbc26f08bae3513
#
_cell.length_a   1.000
_cell.length_b   1.000
_cell.length_c   1.000
_cell.angle_alpha   90.00
_cell.angle_beta   90.00
_cell.angle_gamma   90.00
#
_symmetry.space_group_name_H-M   'P 1'
#
loop_
_entity.id
_entity.type
_entity.pdbx_description
1 polymer ?
#
loop_
_entity_poly.entity_id
_entity_poly.type
_entity_poly.pdbx_seq_one_letter_code
_entity_poly.pdbx_strand_id
1 'polypeptide(L)'
;QGFLRAFSEPRAARLQRVSLREFDFSDADLDALCNQALVELDLTHCEQLTARSLRSLRRCRRSLTALALLGCPGVFCEPRGGAGDSATTGDADSAGAAGRDASLACFERLRFVSLGALPRGVDVCGALGSLPALGALHLSSTELPEDPSFLLRWSATLRSLGLHNCGATPAYLRAVCLLGELRHLDISRDKAVGQQCVPLTRGALCGLLQGLPHLEALDLSGNSFAEGCTVGPDEEAPCAGSTDPSDSSIVAFRCRAQPLQFLGLFGTTLGTARNIPAHVVTGEESEAHVLNAIEAYTDLRPEVASTAINCLFVLARVSRCQQPLRALQLVVSALRRHRYNRHVQVTGSAALFYLTGSEYRAEHPETLRRQVLSVVLNGMEAYQEVTVQRNCCLTLCNFGVPEELEFAYGRATRLLLAILQQPTQDSVQRIAVHLCNALVCQVDHAHKEAVGRMGFVRTMMKIIRYRLLRKTCDQVMEFSWSALWNITDETPDNCKIFLMLNGMPLFLECLHEFPRKQELHRNMLGLLGNVAEVKSLRPFLMTTQFVTVFSELLESDADGIEVSYNACGMLAHMLHDGEGAWGDVRPPRHLVAQRMWSAIARWDASSRRNINYRSFEPILRLIPQSVSPVSQHWATWALYNLITVYPDKYCPLLISENGPQLLLGMLGSHTTHADTKEKARWV
;
A
#
# COMPACT_ATOMS: atom_id res chain seq x y z
N GLN A 1 0.77 3.33 -28.52
CA GLN A 1 0.81 3.54 -29.99
C GLN A 1 -0.18 2.64 -30.74
N GLY A 2 -0.34 1.33 -30.44
CA GLY A 2 -1.31 0.44 -31.13
C GLY A 2 -2.78 0.86 -30.94
N PHE A 3 -3.15 1.32 -29.75
CA PHE A 3 -4.51 1.80 -29.44
C PHE A 3 -4.86 3.07 -30.22
N LEU A 4 -3.94 4.03 -30.33
CA LEU A 4 -4.17 5.29 -31.06
C LEU A 4 -4.27 5.09 -32.58
N ARG A 5 -3.55 4.10 -33.15
CA ARG A 5 -3.67 3.73 -34.56
C ARG A 5 -5.07 3.25 -34.94
N ALA A 6 -5.81 2.61 -34.02
CA ALA A 6 -7.19 2.19 -34.24
C ALA A 6 -8.15 3.38 -34.45
N PHE A 7 -7.79 4.60 -34.00
CA PHE A 7 -8.60 5.81 -34.18
C PHE A 7 -8.17 6.68 -35.38
N SER A 8 -7.10 6.32 -36.07
CA SER A 8 -6.67 7.03 -37.28
C SER A 8 -7.53 6.69 -38.53
N GLU A 9 -8.36 5.64 -38.45
CA GLU A 9 -9.27 5.31 -39.54
C GLU A 9 -10.60 6.11 -39.46
N PRO A 10 -11.10 6.72 -40.57
CA PRO A 10 -12.31 7.54 -40.57
C PRO A 10 -13.60 6.81 -40.18
N ARG A 11 -13.58 5.48 -40.11
CA ARG A 11 -14.73 4.62 -39.77
C ARG A 11 -14.76 4.18 -38.30
N ALA A 12 -13.73 4.45 -37.52
CA ALA A 12 -13.72 4.16 -36.11
C ALA A 12 -14.63 5.13 -35.31
N ALA A 13 -15.17 4.66 -34.20
CA ALA A 13 -16.13 5.35 -33.33
C ALA A 13 -15.89 6.86 -33.22
N ARG A 14 -16.96 7.64 -33.24
CA ARG A 14 -16.92 9.11 -33.10
C ARG A 14 -16.46 9.50 -31.69
N LEU A 15 -15.15 9.60 -31.49
CA LEU A 15 -14.57 10.13 -30.27
C LEU A 15 -14.88 11.62 -30.17
N GLN A 16 -15.56 12.02 -29.12
CA GLN A 16 -15.90 13.42 -28.83
C GLN A 16 -15.15 13.93 -27.57
N ARG A 17 -14.91 13.06 -26.60
CA ARG A 17 -14.27 13.40 -25.33
C ARG A 17 -13.09 12.50 -25.07
N VAL A 18 -11.92 13.10 -24.86
CA VAL A 18 -10.66 12.40 -24.62
C VAL A 18 -9.95 13.04 -23.45
N SER A 19 -9.54 12.24 -22.47
CA SER A 19 -8.67 12.66 -21.37
C SER A 19 -7.49 11.70 -21.28
N LEU A 20 -6.28 12.24 -21.50
CA LEU A 20 -5.01 11.53 -21.50
C LEU A 20 -4.06 12.32 -20.59
N ARG A 21 -4.23 12.20 -19.28
CA ARG A 21 -3.43 12.90 -18.28
C ARG A 21 -2.17 12.12 -17.95
N GLU A 22 -1.03 12.83 -17.81
CA GLU A 22 0.27 12.23 -17.40
C GLU A 22 0.73 11.12 -18.36
N PHE A 23 0.36 11.24 -19.65
CA PHE A 23 0.67 10.24 -20.63
C PHE A 23 1.83 10.69 -21.52
N ASP A 24 2.68 9.72 -21.89
CA ASP A 24 3.75 9.95 -22.85
C ASP A 24 3.18 10.11 -24.26
N PHE A 25 2.72 11.30 -24.59
CA PHE A 25 1.89 11.64 -25.75
C PHE A 25 2.57 12.68 -26.61
N SER A 26 2.79 12.34 -27.89
CA SER A 26 3.54 13.17 -28.83
C SER A 26 2.62 13.99 -29.76
N ASP A 27 3.20 14.99 -30.45
CA ASP A 27 2.47 15.74 -31.51
C ASP A 27 1.91 14.86 -32.62
N ALA A 28 2.59 13.76 -32.96
CA ALA A 28 2.12 12.80 -33.97
C ALA A 28 0.88 12.03 -33.50
N ASP A 29 0.83 11.68 -32.21
CA ASP A 29 -0.33 11.02 -31.61
C ASP A 29 -1.52 11.97 -31.54
N LEU A 30 -1.29 13.25 -31.24
CA LEU A 30 -2.31 14.30 -31.26
C LEU A 30 -2.84 14.53 -32.68
N ASP A 31 -1.97 14.51 -33.67
CA ASP A 31 -2.37 14.68 -35.07
C ASP A 31 -3.35 13.59 -35.53
N ALA A 32 -3.13 12.35 -35.09
CA ALA A 32 -4.03 11.23 -35.33
C ALA A 32 -5.40 11.43 -34.67
N LEU A 33 -5.43 11.91 -33.40
CA LEU A 33 -6.67 12.19 -32.68
C LEU A 33 -7.46 13.35 -33.28
N CYS A 34 -6.80 14.40 -33.75
CA CYS A 34 -7.43 15.57 -34.32
C CYS A 34 -8.12 15.35 -35.68
N ASN A 35 -8.02 14.15 -36.23
CA ASN A 35 -8.86 13.71 -37.35
C ASN A 35 -10.32 13.40 -36.92
N GLN A 36 -10.58 13.32 -35.63
CA GLN A 36 -11.92 13.17 -35.05
C GLN A 36 -12.54 14.56 -34.75
N ALA A 37 -13.88 14.64 -34.69
CA ALA A 37 -14.59 15.86 -34.30
C ALA A 37 -14.62 16.00 -32.76
N LEU A 38 -13.47 16.23 -32.14
CA LEU A 38 -13.32 16.35 -30.68
C LEU A 38 -14.11 17.56 -30.15
N VAL A 39 -14.82 17.33 -29.04
CA VAL A 39 -15.59 18.35 -28.29
C VAL A 39 -14.84 18.73 -27.01
N GLU A 40 -14.27 17.75 -26.30
CA GLU A 40 -13.50 17.96 -25.08
C GLU A 40 -12.17 17.20 -25.18
N LEU A 41 -11.09 17.88 -24.86
CA LEU A 41 -9.75 17.32 -24.88
C LEU A 41 -8.96 17.75 -23.64
N ASP A 42 -8.49 16.78 -22.86
CA ASP A 42 -7.66 16.99 -21.68
C ASP A 42 -6.33 16.24 -21.86
N LEU A 43 -5.25 17.01 -21.97
CA LEU A 43 -3.89 16.55 -22.15
C LEU A 43 -2.99 17.03 -21.00
N THR A 44 -3.54 17.15 -19.81
CA THR A 44 -2.83 17.62 -18.62
C THR A 44 -1.58 16.78 -18.36
N HIS A 45 -0.42 17.44 -18.18
CA HIS A 45 0.91 16.83 -17.97
C HIS A 45 1.38 15.90 -19.11
N CYS A 46 1.04 16.21 -20.37
CA CYS A 46 1.63 15.59 -21.55
C CYS A 46 2.86 16.44 -21.99
N GLU A 47 4.00 16.22 -21.36
CA GLU A 47 5.19 17.09 -21.48
C GLU A 47 5.86 17.05 -22.86
N GLN A 48 5.62 16.03 -23.68
CA GLN A 48 6.23 15.87 -25.02
C GLN A 48 5.55 16.69 -26.12
N LEU A 49 4.45 17.37 -25.80
CA LEU A 49 3.74 18.23 -26.75
C LEU A 49 4.55 19.51 -27.01
N THR A 50 4.62 19.90 -28.28
CA THR A 50 5.32 21.12 -28.73
C THR A 50 4.37 22.11 -29.38
N ALA A 51 4.88 23.27 -29.83
CA ALA A 51 4.11 24.27 -30.57
C ALA A 51 3.39 23.71 -31.84
N ARG A 52 3.86 22.57 -32.37
CA ARG A 52 3.18 21.89 -33.48
C ARG A 52 1.80 21.37 -33.10
N SER A 53 1.58 21.05 -31.82
CA SER A 53 0.27 20.62 -31.29
C SER A 53 -0.86 21.60 -31.62
N LEU A 54 -0.59 22.92 -31.56
CA LEU A 54 -1.61 23.93 -31.87
C LEU A 54 -2.09 23.84 -33.33
N ARG A 55 -1.20 23.47 -34.27
CA ARG A 55 -1.59 23.27 -35.69
C ARG A 55 -2.54 22.07 -35.85
N SER A 56 -2.27 20.97 -35.16
CA SER A 56 -3.14 19.80 -35.16
C SER A 56 -4.50 20.11 -34.53
N LEU A 57 -4.51 20.80 -33.39
CA LEU A 57 -5.72 21.22 -32.67
C LEU A 57 -6.63 22.12 -33.53
N ARG A 58 -6.08 22.96 -34.43
CA ARG A 58 -6.87 23.84 -35.33
C ARG A 58 -7.83 23.05 -36.22
N ARG A 59 -7.61 21.77 -36.49
CA ARG A 59 -8.56 20.92 -37.21
C ARG A 59 -9.88 20.78 -36.43
N CYS A 60 -9.82 20.80 -35.10
CA CYS A 60 -10.97 20.71 -34.21
C CYS A 60 -11.62 22.07 -33.86
N ARG A 61 -11.17 23.20 -34.44
CA ARG A 61 -11.59 24.55 -34.05
C ARG A 61 -13.10 24.78 -34.06
N ARG A 62 -13.84 24.05 -34.90
CA ARG A 62 -15.32 24.18 -35.01
C ARG A 62 -16.09 23.29 -34.04
N SER A 63 -15.45 22.29 -33.46
CA SER A 63 -16.10 21.32 -32.57
C SER A 63 -15.66 21.46 -31.12
N LEU A 64 -14.41 21.89 -30.87
CA LEU A 64 -13.81 21.90 -29.53
C LEU A 64 -14.43 22.98 -28.65
N THR A 65 -14.98 22.55 -27.50
CA THR A 65 -15.61 23.41 -26.49
C THR A 65 -14.82 23.43 -25.17
N ALA A 66 -14.00 22.39 -24.90
CA ALA A 66 -13.14 22.33 -23.72
C ALA A 66 -11.74 21.84 -24.07
N LEU A 67 -10.73 22.56 -23.58
CA LEU A 67 -9.33 22.26 -23.80
C LEU A 67 -8.54 22.42 -22.49
N ALA A 68 -7.87 21.38 -22.04
CA ALA A 68 -6.94 21.43 -20.92
C ALA A 68 -5.52 21.04 -21.39
N LEU A 69 -4.56 21.94 -21.14
CA LEU A 69 -3.12 21.82 -21.46
C LEU A 69 -2.27 22.18 -20.24
N LEU A 70 -2.75 21.92 -19.03
CA LEU A 70 -2.01 22.14 -17.79
C LEU A 70 -0.73 21.31 -17.79
N GLY A 71 0.43 21.90 -17.52
CA GLY A 71 1.70 21.17 -17.48
C GLY A 71 2.21 20.70 -18.84
N CYS A 72 1.84 21.40 -19.95
CA CYS A 72 2.36 21.17 -21.29
C CYS A 72 3.18 22.41 -21.76
N PRO A 73 4.36 22.68 -21.17
CA PRO A 73 5.10 23.93 -21.39
C PRO A 73 5.55 24.12 -22.84
N GLY A 74 5.82 23.03 -23.56
CA GLY A 74 6.31 23.06 -24.94
C GLY A 74 5.31 23.58 -25.95
N VAL A 75 4.00 23.57 -25.66
CA VAL A 75 2.94 23.96 -26.59
C VAL A 75 3.00 25.47 -26.95
N PHE A 76 3.44 26.31 -26.01
CA PHE A 76 3.53 27.74 -26.16
C PHE A 76 4.98 28.27 -26.21
N CYS A 77 5.98 27.36 -26.36
CA CYS A 77 7.37 27.75 -26.60
C CYS A 77 7.63 27.93 -28.08
N GLU A 78 8.31 29.01 -28.44
CA GLU A 78 8.88 29.09 -29.79
C GLU A 78 9.92 27.97 -30.00
N PRO A 79 9.95 27.33 -31.18
CA PRO A 79 11.00 26.38 -31.48
C PRO A 79 12.33 27.10 -31.43
N ARG A 80 13.22 26.73 -30.48
CA ARG A 80 14.60 27.18 -30.47
C ARG A 80 15.21 26.77 -31.80
N GLY A 81 15.48 27.80 -32.67
CA GLY A 81 16.19 27.58 -33.93
C GLY A 81 17.49 26.85 -33.64
N GLY A 82 17.67 25.69 -34.29
CA GLY A 82 18.92 24.96 -34.21
C GLY A 82 20.08 25.90 -34.54
N ALA A 83 21.08 25.91 -33.68
CA ALA A 83 22.35 26.63 -33.91
C ALA A 83 23.03 25.98 -35.14
N GLY A 84 22.97 26.65 -36.26
CA GLY A 84 23.59 26.22 -37.51
C GLY A 84 23.46 27.31 -38.56
N ASP A 85 24.47 28.13 -38.62
CA ASP A 85 25.00 28.97 -39.74
C ASP A 85 24.09 29.80 -40.65
N SER A 86 24.58 31.01 -40.75
CA SER A 86 24.45 31.99 -41.81
C SER A 86 23.45 33.13 -41.63
N ALA A 87 24.04 34.26 -41.25
CA ALA A 87 23.48 35.59 -41.46
C ALA A 87 23.17 35.83 -42.95
N THR A 88 21.87 36.05 -43.26
CA THR A 88 21.44 36.80 -44.41
C THR A 88 20.28 37.72 -44.01
N THR A 89 20.51 38.96 -44.28
CA THR A 89 19.69 40.17 -44.14
C THR A 89 18.32 40.04 -44.79
N GLY A 90 17.28 40.56 -44.12
CA GLY A 90 16.05 41.09 -44.73
C GLY A 90 14.78 40.30 -44.37
N ASP A 91 13.98 40.87 -43.50
CA ASP A 91 12.55 41.14 -43.63
C ASP A 91 11.89 41.31 -42.29
N ALA A 92 11.50 42.52 -41.96
CA ALA A 92 10.78 42.86 -40.73
C ALA A 92 9.33 42.33 -40.68
N ASP A 93 8.86 41.66 -41.72
CA ASP A 93 7.47 41.11 -41.81
C ASP A 93 7.33 39.67 -41.31
N SER A 94 8.44 38.95 -41.03
CA SER A 94 8.39 37.54 -40.57
C SER A 94 8.10 37.40 -39.07
N ALA A 95 8.45 38.42 -38.25
CA ALA A 95 8.17 38.41 -36.81
C ALA A 95 6.67 38.45 -36.47
N GLY A 96 5.84 39.03 -37.31
CA GLY A 96 4.37 39.09 -37.17
C GLY A 96 3.65 37.80 -37.50
N ALA A 97 4.27 36.87 -38.25
CA ALA A 97 3.66 35.59 -38.64
C ALA A 97 3.88 34.49 -37.62
N ALA A 98 5.06 34.46 -36.94
CA ALA A 98 5.41 33.46 -35.93
C ALA A 98 4.55 33.60 -34.65
N GLY A 99 4.23 34.83 -34.23
CA GLY A 99 3.39 35.08 -33.05
C GLY A 99 1.92 34.69 -33.24
N ARG A 100 1.40 34.63 -34.48
CA ARG A 100 0.03 34.20 -34.76
C ARG A 100 -0.17 32.69 -34.69
N ASP A 101 0.84 31.90 -34.77
CA ASP A 101 0.78 30.42 -34.74
C ASP A 101 0.64 29.87 -33.34
N ALA A 102 1.01 30.61 -32.29
CA ALA A 102 0.91 30.17 -30.88
C ALA A 102 -0.36 30.65 -30.15
N SER A 103 -1.47 30.91 -30.87
CA SER A 103 -2.69 31.47 -30.29
C SER A 103 -3.90 30.55 -30.43
N LEU A 104 -4.78 30.56 -29.40
CA LEU A 104 -6.10 29.93 -29.40
C LEU A 104 -7.21 30.78 -30.06
N ALA A 105 -6.90 31.93 -30.57
CA ALA A 105 -7.90 32.90 -31.15
C ALA A 105 -8.85 32.31 -32.22
N CYS A 106 -8.44 31.24 -32.90
CA CYS A 106 -9.27 30.59 -33.95
C CYS A 106 -10.34 29.65 -33.39
N PHE A 107 -10.42 29.42 -32.05
CA PHE A 107 -11.37 28.49 -31.42
C PHE A 107 -12.60 29.25 -30.91
N GLU A 108 -13.47 29.67 -31.75
CA GLU A 108 -14.66 30.49 -31.41
C GLU A 108 -15.65 29.82 -30.45
N ARG A 109 -15.62 28.47 -30.35
CA ARG A 109 -16.54 27.67 -29.52
C ARG A 109 -16.01 27.26 -28.17
N LEU A 110 -14.73 27.58 -27.85
CA LEU A 110 -14.14 27.24 -26.58
C LEU A 110 -14.88 27.94 -25.43
N ARG A 111 -15.39 27.13 -24.51
CA ARG A 111 -16.08 27.56 -23.28
C ARG A 111 -15.23 27.31 -22.04
N PHE A 112 -14.34 26.32 -22.09
CA PHE A 112 -13.43 25.97 -21.05
C PHE A 112 -11.99 25.91 -21.57
N VAL A 113 -11.09 26.63 -20.92
CA VAL A 113 -9.65 26.60 -21.19
C VAL A 113 -8.89 26.46 -19.88
N SER A 114 -8.04 25.45 -19.80
CA SER A 114 -7.09 25.29 -18.68
C SER A 114 -5.69 25.27 -19.24
N LEU A 115 -4.94 26.30 -18.90
CA LEU A 115 -3.52 26.46 -19.22
C LEU A 115 -2.78 26.59 -17.89
N GLY A 116 -1.60 26.01 -17.79
CA GLY A 116 -0.84 26.18 -16.54
C GLY A 116 0.60 25.75 -16.70
N ALA A 117 1.45 26.18 -15.76
CA ALA A 117 2.88 26.01 -15.81
C ALA A 117 3.47 26.50 -17.15
N LEU A 118 2.95 27.62 -17.65
CA LEU A 118 3.48 28.24 -18.86
C LEU A 118 4.91 28.73 -18.61
N PRO A 119 5.81 28.63 -19.61
CA PRO A 119 7.15 29.16 -19.51
C PRO A 119 7.15 30.66 -19.24
N ARG A 120 8.16 31.16 -18.53
CA ARG A 120 8.34 32.60 -18.30
C ARG A 120 8.46 33.37 -19.62
N GLY A 121 7.78 34.53 -19.69
CA GLY A 121 7.80 35.39 -20.85
C GLY A 121 6.81 35.03 -21.95
N VAL A 122 5.95 34.00 -21.77
CA VAL A 122 4.86 33.73 -22.70
C VAL A 122 3.82 34.83 -22.59
N ASP A 123 3.43 35.43 -23.72
CA ASP A 123 2.32 36.38 -23.79
C ASP A 123 0.98 35.63 -23.61
N VAL A 124 0.47 35.62 -22.37
CA VAL A 124 -0.80 34.98 -22.00
C VAL A 124 -1.97 35.60 -22.77
N CYS A 125 -1.95 36.91 -22.99
CA CYS A 125 -3.01 37.62 -23.71
C CYS A 125 -3.07 37.22 -25.18
N GLY A 126 -1.91 37.15 -25.83
CA GLY A 126 -1.78 36.67 -27.21
C GLY A 126 -2.14 35.20 -27.38
N ALA A 127 -1.69 34.34 -26.43
CA ALA A 127 -2.01 32.93 -26.44
C ALA A 127 -3.53 32.64 -26.32
N LEU A 128 -4.23 33.37 -25.45
CA LEU A 128 -5.69 33.23 -25.27
C LEU A 128 -6.49 33.82 -26.45
N GLY A 129 -6.04 34.95 -27.00
CA GLY A 129 -6.78 35.65 -28.02
C GLY A 129 -8.14 36.20 -27.55
N SER A 130 -9.17 36.22 -28.42
CA SER A 130 -10.47 36.79 -28.09
C SER A 130 -11.42 35.82 -27.37
N LEU A 131 -11.45 34.56 -27.72
CA LEU A 131 -12.29 33.48 -27.15
C LEU A 131 -13.70 33.94 -26.73
N PRO A 132 -14.61 34.31 -27.67
CA PRO A 132 -15.83 35.01 -27.35
C PRO A 132 -16.84 34.24 -26.51
N ALA A 133 -16.77 32.91 -26.49
CA ALA A 133 -17.66 32.04 -25.73
C ALA A 133 -17.08 31.54 -24.39
N LEU A 134 -15.93 32.09 -23.94
CA LEU A 134 -15.20 31.57 -22.77
C LEU A 134 -16.02 31.78 -21.49
N GLY A 135 -16.34 30.66 -20.82
CA GLY A 135 -17.05 30.61 -19.56
C GLY A 135 -16.21 30.16 -18.38
N ALA A 136 -15.07 29.47 -18.65
CA ALA A 136 -14.14 29.02 -17.62
C ALA A 136 -12.71 29.15 -18.10
N LEU A 137 -11.86 29.80 -17.28
CA LEU A 137 -10.44 30.03 -17.52
C LEU A 137 -9.63 29.63 -16.31
N HIS A 138 -8.71 28.69 -16.47
CA HIS A 138 -7.77 28.27 -15.43
C HIS A 138 -6.33 28.53 -15.90
N LEU A 139 -5.56 29.33 -15.13
CA LEU A 139 -4.19 29.74 -15.38
C LEU A 139 -3.28 29.35 -14.23
N SER A 140 -3.26 28.07 -13.86
CA SER A 140 -2.48 27.61 -12.70
C SER A 140 -0.97 27.73 -12.90
N SER A 141 -0.23 28.21 -11.87
CA SER A 141 1.24 28.30 -11.86
C SER A 141 1.83 29.05 -13.09
N THR A 142 1.14 30.08 -13.54
CA THR A 142 1.51 30.89 -14.70
C THR A 142 1.83 32.31 -14.25
N GLU A 143 2.85 32.92 -14.83
CA GLU A 143 3.16 34.35 -14.64
C GLU A 143 2.09 35.19 -15.36
N LEU A 144 1.34 35.96 -14.56
CA LEU A 144 0.24 36.75 -15.09
C LEU A 144 0.76 38.05 -15.71
N PRO A 145 0.11 38.60 -16.77
CA PRO A 145 0.42 39.93 -17.29
C PRO A 145 0.33 41.00 -16.21
N GLU A 146 1.11 42.09 -16.34
CA GLU A 146 1.06 43.20 -15.37
C GLU A 146 -0.31 43.88 -15.31
N ASP A 147 -0.98 43.99 -16.46
CA ASP A 147 -2.31 44.61 -16.58
C ASP A 147 -3.43 43.50 -16.48
N PRO A 148 -4.22 43.46 -15.39
CA PRO A 148 -5.30 42.53 -15.22
C PRO A 148 -6.53 42.83 -16.08
N SER A 149 -6.58 43.98 -16.80
CA SER A 149 -7.75 44.40 -17.56
C SER A 149 -8.10 43.43 -18.69
N PHE A 150 -7.20 42.59 -19.14
CA PHE A 150 -7.47 41.56 -20.14
C PHE A 150 -8.59 40.58 -19.70
N LEU A 151 -8.80 40.37 -18.40
CA LEU A 151 -9.85 39.51 -17.86
C LEU A 151 -11.25 40.11 -18.14
N LEU A 152 -11.37 41.43 -18.20
CA LEU A 152 -12.65 42.13 -18.41
C LEU A 152 -13.29 41.89 -19.78
N ARG A 153 -12.51 41.36 -20.72
CA ARG A 153 -13.04 40.92 -22.04
C ARG A 153 -14.16 39.88 -21.90
N TRP A 154 -14.13 39.11 -20.81
CA TRP A 154 -15.10 38.04 -20.54
C TRP A 154 -16.04 38.36 -19.36
N SER A 155 -16.17 39.63 -18.97
CA SER A 155 -16.99 40.04 -17.82
C SER A 155 -18.45 39.55 -17.88
N ALA A 156 -19.01 39.40 -19.08
CA ALA A 156 -20.37 38.91 -19.29
C ALA A 156 -20.48 37.37 -19.41
N THR A 157 -19.39 36.65 -19.63
CA THR A 157 -19.44 35.22 -19.95
C THR A 157 -18.70 34.34 -18.93
N LEU A 158 -17.66 34.88 -18.25
CA LEU A 158 -16.82 34.11 -17.38
C LEU A 158 -17.52 33.75 -16.05
N ARG A 159 -17.66 32.48 -15.81
CA ARG A 159 -18.29 31.92 -14.59
C ARG A 159 -17.30 31.16 -13.68
N SER A 160 -16.15 30.76 -14.19
CA SER A 160 -15.11 30.07 -13.44
C SER A 160 -13.75 30.65 -13.77
N LEU A 161 -13.02 31.08 -12.74
CA LEU A 161 -11.66 31.60 -12.86
C LEU A 161 -10.73 30.90 -11.87
N GLY A 162 -9.73 30.20 -12.39
CA GLY A 162 -8.67 29.56 -11.60
C GLY A 162 -7.35 30.30 -11.80
N LEU A 163 -6.84 30.90 -10.73
CA LEU A 163 -5.55 31.58 -10.64
C LEU A 163 -4.66 30.92 -9.57
N HIS A 164 -4.80 29.59 -9.45
CA HIS A 164 -4.01 28.81 -8.50
C HIS A 164 -2.51 29.07 -8.71
N ASN A 165 -1.80 29.44 -7.64
CA ASN A 165 -0.35 29.64 -7.64
C ASN A 165 0.16 30.75 -8.61
N CYS A 166 -0.72 31.64 -9.05
CA CYS A 166 -0.34 32.74 -9.97
C CYS A 166 0.10 34.03 -9.26
N GLY A 167 -0.02 34.09 -7.92
CA GLY A 167 0.39 35.27 -7.16
C GLY A 167 -0.51 36.48 -7.40
N ALA A 168 -1.84 36.31 -7.36
CA ALA A 168 -2.82 37.37 -7.57
C ALA A 168 -2.50 38.64 -6.73
N THR A 169 -2.13 39.71 -7.40
CA THR A 169 -1.86 41.01 -6.74
C THR A 169 -3.15 41.74 -6.36
N PRO A 170 -3.09 42.79 -5.52
CA PRO A 170 -4.27 43.61 -5.24
C PRO A 170 -4.93 44.20 -6.48
N ALA A 171 -4.18 44.46 -7.56
CA ALA A 171 -4.71 44.91 -8.83
C ALA A 171 -5.58 43.85 -9.50
N TYR A 172 -5.10 42.60 -9.51
CA TYR A 172 -5.88 41.43 -9.99
C TYR A 172 -7.15 41.24 -9.19
N LEU A 173 -7.10 41.31 -7.86
CA LEU A 173 -8.29 41.16 -7.02
C LEU A 173 -9.34 42.24 -7.32
N ARG A 174 -8.93 43.49 -7.58
CA ARG A 174 -9.85 44.55 -8.00
C ARG A 174 -10.48 44.28 -9.37
N ALA A 175 -9.70 43.78 -10.33
CA ALA A 175 -10.23 43.42 -11.64
C ALA A 175 -11.23 42.24 -11.57
N VAL A 176 -10.91 41.23 -10.74
CA VAL A 176 -11.78 40.08 -10.50
C VAL A 176 -13.13 40.50 -9.90
N CYS A 177 -13.17 41.51 -8.99
CA CYS A 177 -14.42 42.05 -8.43
C CYS A 177 -15.38 42.64 -9.49
N LEU A 178 -14.89 42.95 -10.69
CA LEU A 178 -15.72 43.45 -11.81
C LEU A 178 -16.29 42.32 -12.68
N LEU A 179 -15.99 41.04 -12.39
CA LEU A 179 -16.51 39.87 -13.08
C LEU A 179 -17.79 39.38 -12.40
N GLY A 180 -18.85 40.18 -12.44
CA GLY A 180 -20.09 39.95 -11.65
C GLY A 180 -20.79 38.60 -11.89
N GLU A 181 -20.60 37.97 -13.08
CA GLU A 181 -21.15 36.63 -13.38
C GLU A 181 -20.36 35.45 -12.82
N LEU A 182 -19.23 35.72 -12.09
CA LEU A 182 -18.35 34.68 -11.60
C LEU A 182 -19.02 33.86 -10.50
N ARG A 183 -18.98 32.51 -10.66
CA ARG A 183 -19.49 31.55 -9.69
C ARG A 183 -18.38 30.79 -8.97
N HIS A 184 -17.25 30.54 -9.64
CA HIS A 184 -16.14 29.79 -9.08
C HIS A 184 -14.86 30.63 -9.18
N LEU A 185 -14.20 30.86 -8.04
CA LEU A 185 -12.93 31.57 -7.97
C LEU A 185 -11.93 30.76 -7.16
N ASP A 186 -10.81 30.41 -7.80
CA ASP A 186 -9.66 29.79 -7.14
C ASP A 186 -8.46 30.78 -7.20
N ILE A 187 -8.07 31.33 -6.06
CA ILE A 187 -6.87 32.12 -5.86
C ILE A 187 -5.92 31.47 -4.85
N SER A 188 -6.05 30.16 -4.72
CA SER A 188 -5.25 29.35 -3.80
C SER A 188 -3.77 29.31 -4.15
N ARG A 189 -2.95 28.89 -3.19
CA ARG A 189 -1.49 28.81 -3.34
C ARG A 189 -0.96 27.53 -2.73
N ASP A 190 0.14 27.03 -3.30
CA ASP A 190 0.96 26.05 -2.62
C ASP A 190 1.91 26.80 -1.66
N LYS A 191 2.09 26.25 -0.44
CA LYS A 191 3.09 26.78 0.50
C LYS A 191 4.50 26.43 0.00
N ALA A 192 5.02 27.26 -0.91
CA ALA A 192 6.44 27.18 -1.26
C ALA A 192 7.28 27.82 -0.15
N VAL A 193 8.24 27.08 0.39
CA VAL A 193 9.20 27.57 1.37
C VAL A 193 9.97 28.76 0.73
N GLY A 194 9.84 29.97 1.31
CA GLY A 194 10.65 31.13 0.95
C GLY A 194 9.98 32.18 0.05
N GLN A 195 8.74 32.01 -0.43
CA GLN A 195 8.03 33.10 -1.12
C GLN A 195 7.34 34.03 -0.09
N GLN A 196 7.75 35.29 -0.04
CA GLN A 196 7.03 36.34 0.68
C GLN A 196 5.69 36.58 -0.03
N CYS A 197 4.60 36.14 0.59
CA CYS A 197 3.25 36.38 0.10
C CYS A 197 2.71 37.66 0.74
N VAL A 198 2.18 38.57 -0.07
CA VAL A 198 1.40 39.71 0.44
C VAL A 198 0.13 39.13 1.08
N PRO A 199 -0.09 39.36 2.40
CA PRO A 199 -1.27 38.83 3.07
C PRO A 199 -2.56 39.44 2.48
N LEU A 200 -3.60 38.61 2.34
CA LEU A 200 -4.94 39.08 1.99
C LEU A 200 -5.51 39.91 3.16
N THR A 201 -5.91 41.13 2.86
CA THR A 201 -6.51 42.01 3.85
C THR A 201 -8.01 41.80 3.96
N ARG A 202 -8.61 42.18 5.13
CA ARG A 202 -10.06 42.20 5.31
C ARG A 202 -10.78 42.97 4.19
N GLY A 203 -10.22 44.12 3.79
CA GLY A 203 -10.82 44.95 2.71
C GLY A 203 -10.82 44.22 1.36
N ALA A 204 -9.76 43.48 1.02
CA ALA A 204 -9.69 42.71 -0.21
C ALA A 204 -10.74 41.56 -0.20
N LEU A 205 -10.90 40.89 0.93
CA LEU A 205 -11.86 39.80 1.09
C LEU A 205 -13.32 40.32 1.02
N CYS A 206 -13.60 41.43 1.71
CA CYS A 206 -14.93 42.11 1.62
C CYS A 206 -15.21 42.56 0.20
N GLY A 207 -14.24 43.15 -0.48
CA GLY A 207 -14.39 43.59 -1.88
C GLY A 207 -14.73 42.43 -2.85
N LEU A 208 -14.05 41.27 -2.67
CA LEU A 208 -14.35 40.07 -3.46
C LEU A 208 -15.79 39.59 -3.22
N LEU A 209 -16.21 39.48 -1.95
CA LEU A 209 -17.54 38.92 -1.60
C LEU A 209 -18.68 39.90 -1.97
N GLN A 210 -18.43 41.19 -1.98
CA GLN A 210 -19.41 42.21 -2.42
C GLN A 210 -19.48 42.35 -3.96
N GLY A 211 -18.29 42.28 -4.61
CA GLY A 211 -18.18 42.42 -6.06
C GLY A 211 -18.66 41.18 -6.84
N LEU A 212 -18.74 40.04 -6.17
CA LEU A 212 -19.10 38.73 -6.78
C LEU A 212 -20.39 38.17 -6.14
N PRO A 213 -21.58 38.73 -6.48
CA PRO A 213 -22.83 38.33 -5.84
C PRO A 213 -23.25 36.89 -6.15
N HIS A 214 -22.86 36.36 -7.31
CA HIS A 214 -23.19 35.01 -7.77
C HIS A 214 -22.13 33.95 -7.38
N LEU A 215 -21.12 34.30 -6.57
CA LEU A 215 -20.05 33.37 -6.20
C LEU A 215 -20.58 32.18 -5.40
N GLU A 216 -20.34 30.97 -5.89
CA GLU A 216 -20.75 29.70 -5.28
C GLU A 216 -19.56 28.99 -4.62
N ALA A 217 -18.37 29.06 -5.24
CA ALA A 217 -17.16 28.41 -4.75
C ALA A 217 -15.98 29.38 -4.69
N LEU A 218 -15.28 29.39 -3.56
CA LEU A 218 -14.09 30.20 -3.32
C LEU A 218 -12.98 29.35 -2.72
N ASP A 219 -11.84 29.25 -3.41
CA ASP A 219 -10.64 28.59 -2.85
C ASP A 219 -9.57 29.65 -2.49
N LEU A 220 -9.31 29.73 -1.19
CA LEU A 220 -8.30 30.60 -0.59
C LEU A 220 -7.14 29.81 0.02
N SER A 221 -7.10 28.50 -0.17
CA SER A 221 -6.14 27.60 0.46
C SER A 221 -4.69 28.06 0.24
N GLY A 222 -3.85 27.90 1.26
CA GLY A 222 -2.44 28.25 1.24
C GLY A 222 -2.13 29.75 1.30
N ASN A 223 -3.12 30.65 1.23
CA ASN A 223 -2.89 32.07 1.41
C ASN A 223 -2.64 32.46 2.87
N SER A 224 -1.89 33.54 3.09
CA SER A 224 -1.78 34.21 4.37
C SER A 224 -2.81 35.35 4.46
N PHE A 225 -3.27 35.66 5.68
CA PHE A 225 -4.25 36.69 5.96
C PHE A 225 -3.66 37.72 6.93
N ALA A 226 -3.96 38.99 6.69
CA ALA A 226 -3.62 40.06 7.61
C ALA A 226 -4.47 39.99 8.89
N GLU A 227 -3.95 40.58 9.96
CA GLU A 227 -4.71 40.74 11.20
C GLU A 227 -6.05 41.47 10.96
N GLY A 228 -7.07 41.12 11.76
CA GLY A 228 -8.41 41.69 11.65
C GLY A 228 -9.35 41.06 10.62
N CYS A 229 -8.91 39.95 9.94
CA CYS A 229 -9.79 39.14 9.10
C CYS A 229 -10.77 38.29 9.92
N THR A 230 -10.41 37.95 11.17
CA THR A 230 -11.26 37.22 12.12
C THR A 230 -11.53 38.08 13.35
N VAL A 231 -12.65 37.84 14.02
CA VAL A 231 -12.99 38.42 15.34
C VAL A 231 -12.15 37.72 16.41
N GLY A 232 -11.59 38.48 17.34
CA GLY A 232 -10.82 37.94 18.47
C GLY A 232 -11.67 37.07 19.40
N PRO A 233 -11.03 36.18 20.20
CA PRO A 233 -11.74 35.27 21.09
C PRO A 233 -12.51 35.97 22.21
N ASP A 234 -12.20 37.23 22.49
CA ASP A 234 -12.79 38.03 23.58
C ASP A 234 -13.97 38.91 23.13
N GLU A 235 -14.25 39.03 21.83
CA GLU A 235 -15.44 39.69 21.33
C GLU A 235 -16.60 38.69 21.26
N GLU A 236 -17.80 39.09 21.76
CA GLU A 236 -19.03 38.29 21.93
C GLU A 236 -19.11 37.07 21.01
N ALA A 237 -18.92 35.87 21.58
CA ALA A 237 -18.89 34.64 20.86
C ALA A 237 -20.27 34.38 20.21
N PRO A 238 -20.36 34.27 18.85
CA PRO A 238 -21.61 33.89 18.19
C PRO A 238 -22.07 32.53 18.75
N CYS A 239 -23.38 32.32 18.82
CA CYS A 239 -23.96 31.05 19.29
C CYS A 239 -23.36 29.87 18.54
N ALA A 240 -22.82 28.91 19.26
CA ALA A 240 -22.21 27.71 18.64
C ALA A 240 -23.27 26.96 17.82
N GLY A 241 -23.02 26.79 16.52
CA GLY A 241 -23.89 26.04 15.61
C GLY A 241 -24.79 26.88 14.69
N SER A 242 -24.71 28.21 14.73
CA SER A 242 -25.41 29.05 13.74
C SER A 242 -24.75 28.91 12.36
N THR A 243 -25.56 28.66 11.35
CA THR A 243 -25.15 28.70 9.92
C THR A 243 -25.45 30.07 9.30
N ASP A 244 -25.91 31.04 10.11
CA ASP A 244 -26.16 32.40 9.64
C ASP A 244 -24.82 33.08 9.28
N PRO A 245 -24.65 33.58 8.03
CA PRO A 245 -23.43 34.29 7.64
C PRO A 245 -23.12 35.52 8.53
N SER A 246 -24.14 36.14 9.13
CA SER A 246 -23.97 37.29 10.04
C SER A 246 -23.16 36.93 11.30
N ASP A 247 -23.20 35.67 11.74
CA ASP A 247 -22.52 35.17 12.91
C ASP A 247 -21.10 34.66 12.64
N SER A 248 -20.63 34.77 11.41
CA SER A 248 -19.29 34.28 11.05
C SER A 248 -18.19 35.05 11.78
N SER A 249 -17.23 34.30 12.35
CA SER A 249 -16.01 34.88 12.89
C SER A 249 -15.06 35.43 11.82
N ILE A 250 -15.24 35.03 10.55
CA ILE A 250 -14.57 35.69 9.40
C ILE A 250 -15.41 36.89 9.00
N VAL A 251 -14.96 38.09 9.42
CA VAL A 251 -15.74 39.33 9.31
C VAL A 251 -16.24 39.63 7.89
N ALA A 252 -15.45 39.27 6.86
CA ALA A 252 -15.81 39.50 5.47
C ALA A 252 -17.07 38.73 5.03
N PHE A 253 -17.37 37.58 5.64
CA PHE A 253 -18.56 36.81 5.26
C PHE A 253 -19.86 37.33 5.85
N ARG A 254 -19.78 38.20 6.85
CA ARG A 254 -20.98 38.83 7.46
C ARG A 254 -21.78 39.71 6.48
N CYS A 255 -21.16 40.15 5.40
CA CYS A 255 -21.83 40.95 4.37
C CYS A 255 -22.57 40.10 3.29
N ARG A 256 -22.50 38.77 3.38
CA ARG A 256 -23.11 37.86 2.42
C ARG A 256 -24.47 37.37 2.90
N ALA A 257 -25.44 37.33 1.99
CA ALA A 257 -26.80 36.88 2.29
C ALA A 257 -26.94 35.35 2.28
N GLN A 258 -26.07 34.64 1.54
CA GLN A 258 -26.16 33.19 1.39
C GLN A 258 -24.79 32.52 1.57
N PRO A 259 -24.74 31.32 2.19
CA PRO A 259 -23.51 30.56 2.32
C PRO A 259 -22.96 30.10 0.96
N LEU A 260 -21.64 29.92 0.91
CA LEU A 260 -20.98 29.32 -0.26
C LEU A 260 -21.29 27.81 -0.33
N GLN A 261 -21.25 27.25 -1.53
CA GLN A 261 -21.25 25.79 -1.71
C GLN A 261 -19.92 25.18 -1.29
N PHE A 262 -18.81 25.87 -1.64
CA PHE A 262 -17.46 25.42 -1.33
C PHE A 262 -16.60 26.59 -0.87
N LEU A 263 -15.84 26.36 0.22
CA LEU A 263 -14.82 27.30 0.72
C LEU A 263 -13.52 26.57 1.05
N GLY A 264 -12.47 26.85 0.28
CA GLY A 264 -11.12 26.31 0.48
C GLY A 264 -10.35 27.16 1.49
N LEU A 265 -10.04 26.61 2.67
CA LEU A 265 -9.24 27.25 3.73
C LEU A 265 -8.04 26.39 4.16
N PHE A 266 -7.76 25.30 3.47
CA PHE A 266 -6.67 24.41 3.85
C PHE A 266 -5.32 25.14 3.81
N GLY A 267 -4.52 24.97 4.85
CA GLY A 267 -3.23 25.64 4.95
C GLY A 267 -3.29 27.15 5.27
N THR A 268 -4.42 27.65 5.78
CA THR A 268 -4.60 29.06 6.15
C THR A 268 -4.83 29.23 7.65
N THR A 269 -4.64 30.46 8.15
CA THR A 269 -4.96 30.84 9.53
C THR A 269 -6.47 30.97 9.78
N LEU A 270 -7.29 31.01 8.72
CA LEU A 270 -8.74 31.06 8.80
C LEU A 270 -9.39 29.69 9.05
N GLY A 271 -8.65 28.61 8.97
CA GLY A 271 -9.15 27.24 9.21
C GLY A 271 -9.73 27.07 10.63
N THR A 272 -9.27 27.85 11.62
CA THR A 272 -9.77 27.84 13.00
C THR A 272 -11.02 28.71 13.21
N ALA A 273 -11.52 29.36 12.16
CA ALA A 273 -12.68 30.24 12.24
C ALA A 273 -13.96 29.46 12.60
N ARG A 274 -14.84 30.08 13.40
CA ARG A 274 -16.16 29.55 13.79
C ARG A 274 -17.25 30.06 12.86
N ASN A 275 -18.33 29.28 12.75
CA ASN A 275 -19.51 29.63 11.95
C ASN A 275 -19.13 30.03 10.51
N ILE A 276 -18.40 29.14 9.84
CA ILE A 276 -17.97 29.35 8.46
C ILE A 276 -19.17 29.15 7.53
N PRO A 277 -19.62 30.19 6.80
CA PRO A 277 -20.84 30.14 5.99
C PRO A 277 -20.57 29.45 4.64
N ALA A 278 -20.33 28.15 4.68
CA ALA A 278 -20.17 27.32 3.50
C ALA A 278 -20.62 25.88 3.78
N HIS A 279 -21.20 25.21 2.76
CA HIS A 279 -21.65 23.83 2.88
C HIS A 279 -20.49 22.84 2.93
N VAL A 280 -19.45 23.08 2.13
CA VAL A 280 -18.22 22.30 2.12
C VAL A 280 -17.06 23.21 2.44
N VAL A 281 -16.34 22.90 3.52
CA VAL A 281 -15.15 23.64 3.94
C VAL A 281 -13.95 22.69 3.92
N THR A 282 -12.83 23.12 3.35
CA THR A 282 -11.55 22.45 3.49
C THR A 282 -10.69 23.14 4.55
N GLY A 283 -9.97 22.37 5.37
CA GLY A 283 -9.15 22.92 6.45
C GLY A 283 -8.44 21.82 7.22
N GLU A 284 -7.76 22.21 8.30
CA GLU A 284 -6.99 21.30 9.16
C GLU A 284 -7.68 21.09 10.53
N GLU A 285 -8.74 21.85 10.85
CA GLU A 285 -9.34 21.95 12.18
C GLU A 285 -10.15 20.71 12.58
N SER A 286 -10.78 20.04 11.63
CA SER A 286 -11.62 18.87 11.88
C SER A 286 -11.38 17.77 10.86
N GLU A 287 -11.71 16.54 11.25
CA GLU A 287 -11.66 15.40 10.33
C GLU A 287 -12.47 15.64 9.06
N ALA A 288 -13.68 16.19 9.17
CA ALA A 288 -14.52 16.49 8.02
C ALA A 288 -13.85 17.48 7.06
N HIS A 289 -13.22 18.55 7.57
CA HIS A 289 -12.50 19.54 6.76
C HIS A 289 -11.27 18.94 6.06
N VAL A 290 -10.55 18.04 6.75
CA VAL A 290 -9.40 17.31 6.18
C VAL A 290 -9.87 16.36 5.08
N LEU A 291 -10.96 15.61 5.30
CA LEU A 291 -11.51 14.70 4.28
C LEU A 291 -12.00 15.47 3.05
N ASN A 292 -12.66 16.61 3.25
CA ASN A 292 -13.05 17.51 2.15
C ASN A 292 -11.82 18.01 1.36
N ALA A 293 -10.70 18.29 2.05
CA ALA A 293 -9.47 18.72 1.39
C ALA A 293 -8.85 17.58 0.56
N ILE A 294 -8.81 16.35 1.08
CA ILE A 294 -8.34 15.19 0.30
C ILE A 294 -9.21 15.02 -0.95
N GLU A 295 -10.53 15.07 -0.79
CA GLU A 295 -11.47 14.91 -1.91
C GLU A 295 -11.32 16.00 -2.97
N ALA A 296 -11.24 17.26 -2.56
CA ALA A 296 -11.16 18.39 -3.46
C ALA A 296 -9.83 18.48 -4.23
N TYR A 297 -8.71 18.09 -3.60
CA TYR A 297 -7.37 18.36 -4.14
C TYR A 297 -6.68 17.14 -4.72
N THR A 298 -7.17 15.93 -4.51
CA THR A 298 -6.50 14.70 -4.98
C THR A 298 -6.23 14.71 -6.48
N ASP A 299 -7.16 15.19 -7.31
CA ASP A 299 -7.01 15.08 -8.76
C ASP A 299 -6.00 16.06 -9.37
N LEU A 300 -5.92 17.27 -8.86
CA LEU A 300 -5.19 18.37 -9.49
C LEU A 300 -3.98 18.86 -8.67
N ARG A 301 -3.95 18.57 -7.36
CA ARG A 301 -2.97 19.13 -6.42
C ARG A 301 -2.42 18.05 -5.48
N PRO A 302 -1.62 17.11 -5.99
CA PRO A 302 -1.13 15.97 -5.21
C PRO A 302 -0.34 16.36 -3.96
N GLU A 303 0.37 17.49 -3.98
CA GLU A 303 1.15 17.98 -2.82
C GLU A 303 0.23 18.45 -1.69
N VAL A 304 -0.87 19.13 -2.00
CA VAL A 304 -1.88 19.55 -1.02
C VAL A 304 -2.63 18.32 -0.50
N ALA A 305 -3.02 17.40 -1.38
CA ALA A 305 -3.65 16.14 -1.00
C ALA A 305 -2.74 15.31 -0.09
N SER A 306 -1.45 15.24 -0.38
CA SER A 306 -0.46 14.58 0.48
C SER A 306 -0.39 15.21 1.88
N THR A 307 -0.42 16.54 1.96
CA THR A 307 -0.43 17.27 3.24
C THR A 307 -1.73 17.00 4.00
N ALA A 308 -2.88 16.99 3.34
CA ALA A 308 -4.17 16.66 3.94
C ALA A 308 -4.22 15.22 4.44
N ILE A 309 -3.66 14.26 3.67
CA ILE A 309 -3.53 12.86 4.11
C ILE A 309 -2.61 12.76 5.34
N ASN A 310 -1.55 13.58 5.41
CA ASN A 310 -0.69 13.61 6.60
C ASN A 310 -1.44 14.18 7.83
N CYS A 311 -2.30 15.19 7.66
CA CYS A 311 -3.18 15.67 8.74
C CYS A 311 -4.13 14.54 9.19
N LEU A 312 -4.74 13.82 8.25
CA LEU A 312 -5.59 12.66 8.56
C LEU A 312 -4.82 11.57 9.33
N PHE A 313 -3.59 11.27 8.91
CA PHE A 313 -2.70 10.34 9.62
C PHE A 313 -2.47 10.77 11.08
N VAL A 314 -2.19 12.07 11.30
CA VAL A 314 -1.97 12.60 12.66
C VAL A 314 -3.24 12.45 13.50
N LEU A 315 -4.41 12.79 12.96
CA LEU A 315 -5.71 12.65 13.62
C LEU A 315 -6.01 11.18 13.96
N ALA A 316 -5.90 10.28 12.99
CA ALA A 316 -6.17 8.85 13.15
C ALA A 316 -5.21 8.16 14.15
N ARG A 317 -4.01 8.72 14.34
CA ARG A 317 -3.04 8.22 15.35
C ARG A 317 -3.42 8.61 16.78
N VAL A 318 -4.06 9.75 16.96
CA VAL A 318 -4.37 10.32 18.30
C VAL A 318 -5.77 9.98 18.74
N SER A 319 -6.72 9.90 17.81
CA SER A 319 -8.13 9.66 18.10
C SER A 319 -8.74 8.67 17.12
N ARG A 320 -9.87 8.06 17.51
CA ARG A 320 -10.65 7.21 16.61
C ARG A 320 -11.21 8.06 15.46
N CYS A 321 -11.03 7.60 14.23
CA CYS A 321 -11.60 8.21 13.04
C CYS A 321 -13.14 8.14 13.11
N GLN A 322 -13.82 9.24 12.83
CA GLN A 322 -15.29 9.35 12.89
C GLN A 322 -15.95 8.88 11.58
N GLN A 323 -15.26 9.02 10.44
CA GLN A 323 -15.72 8.63 9.11
C GLN A 323 -14.74 7.64 8.45
N PRO A 324 -14.48 6.45 9.06
CA PRO A 324 -13.38 5.58 8.63
C PRO A 324 -13.58 5.04 7.20
N LEU A 325 -14.81 4.77 6.80
CA LEU A 325 -15.12 4.30 5.45
C LEU A 325 -14.76 5.36 4.40
N ARG A 326 -15.20 6.61 4.59
CA ARG A 326 -14.88 7.72 3.67
C ARG A 326 -13.39 8.01 3.65
N ALA A 327 -12.77 8.06 4.83
CA ALA A 327 -11.34 8.29 4.97
C ALA A 327 -10.52 7.24 4.19
N LEU A 328 -10.85 5.97 4.37
CA LEU A 328 -10.16 4.87 3.68
C LEU A 328 -10.38 4.93 2.16
N GLN A 329 -11.60 5.20 1.69
CA GLN A 329 -11.90 5.35 0.26
C GLN A 329 -11.09 6.46 -0.39
N LEU A 330 -11.00 7.63 0.25
CA LEU A 330 -10.25 8.78 -0.25
C LEU A 330 -8.75 8.51 -0.29
N VAL A 331 -8.17 7.91 0.76
CA VAL A 331 -6.75 7.56 0.79
C VAL A 331 -6.42 6.52 -0.27
N VAL A 332 -7.25 5.48 -0.44
CA VAL A 332 -7.06 4.47 -1.48
C VAL A 332 -7.16 5.10 -2.88
N SER A 333 -8.11 6.01 -3.09
CA SER A 333 -8.25 6.75 -4.36
C SER A 333 -6.99 7.57 -4.67
N ALA A 334 -6.47 8.31 -3.69
CA ALA A 334 -5.26 9.11 -3.83
C ALA A 334 -4.02 8.24 -4.16
N LEU A 335 -3.84 7.12 -3.45
CA LEU A 335 -2.73 6.18 -3.69
C LEU A 335 -2.80 5.54 -5.09
N ARG A 336 -4.00 5.24 -5.57
CA ARG A 336 -4.21 4.69 -6.93
C ARG A 336 -3.94 5.74 -8.00
N ARG A 337 -4.43 6.95 -7.79
CA ARG A 337 -4.32 8.07 -8.72
C ARG A 337 -2.86 8.50 -8.88
N HIS A 338 -2.13 8.59 -7.76
CA HIS A 338 -0.76 9.08 -7.71
C HIS A 338 0.24 7.98 -7.36
N ARG A 339 0.19 6.88 -8.12
CA ARG A 339 1.05 5.70 -7.90
C ARG A 339 2.54 6.03 -7.86
N TYR A 340 2.98 7.02 -8.61
CA TYR A 340 4.38 7.40 -8.74
C TYR A 340 4.73 8.73 -8.02
N ASN A 341 3.78 9.32 -7.30
CA ASN A 341 4.09 10.48 -6.45
C ASN A 341 4.55 10.01 -5.07
N ARG A 342 5.84 10.25 -4.79
CA ARG A 342 6.50 9.82 -3.56
C ARG A 342 5.80 10.34 -2.29
N HIS A 343 5.42 11.62 -2.28
CA HIS A 343 4.81 12.24 -1.09
C HIS A 343 3.47 11.61 -0.76
N VAL A 344 2.62 11.41 -1.77
CA VAL A 344 1.31 10.74 -1.59
C VAL A 344 1.50 9.30 -1.13
N GLN A 345 2.50 8.56 -1.67
CA GLN A 345 2.74 7.17 -1.27
C GLN A 345 3.25 7.05 0.17
N VAL A 346 4.13 7.96 0.62
CA VAL A 346 4.63 7.97 1.99
C VAL A 346 3.51 8.29 2.99
N THR A 347 2.76 9.37 2.77
CA THR A 347 1.70 9.79 3.69
C THR A 347 0.50 8.85 3.66
N GLY A 348 0.10 8.41 2.47
CA GLY A 348 -1.02 7.48 2.29
C GLY A 348 -0.75 6.11 2.91
N SER A 349 0.46 5.54 2.70
CA SER A 349 0.82 4.27 3.34
C SER A 349 0.84 4.36 4.87
N ALA A 350 1.25 5.52 5.43
CA ALA A 350 1.22 5.75 6.88
C ALA A 350 -0.22 5.82 7.41
N ALA A 351 -1.12 6.51 6.69
CA ALA A 351 -2.53 6.63 7.07
C ALA A 351 -3.26 5.29 7.00
N LEU A 352 -2.97 4.45 5.98
CA LEU A 352 -3.60 3.14 5.82
C LEU A 352 -3.46 2.25 7.05
N PHE A 353 -2.28 2.23 7.69
CA PHE A 353 -2.06 1.41 8.88
C PHE A 353 -3.09 1.70 9.98
N TYR A 354 -3.34 2.98 10.26
CA TYR A 354 -4.30 3.39 11.29
C TYR A 354 -5.75 3.22 10.85
N LEU A 355 -6.07 3.48 9.59
CA LEU A 355 -7.43 3.35 9.05
C LEU A 355 -7.87 1.90 8.82
N THR A 356 -6.96 0.93 8.87
CA THR A 356 -7.26 -0.50 8.72
C THR A 356 -7.17 -1.28 10.02
N GLY A 357 -7.07 -0.60 11.16
CA GLY A 357 -7.07 -1.22 12.48
C GLY A 357 -8.26 -2.17 12.69
N SER A 358 -8.09 -3.14 13.58
CA SER A 358 -9.11 -4.17 13.86
C SER A 358 -10.46 -3.60 14.28
N GLU A 359 -10.46 -2.42 14.90
CA GLU A 359 -11.64 -1.67 15.34
C GLU A 359 -12.54 -1.19 14.20
N TYR A 360 -12.00 -1.07 12.99
CA TYR A 360 -12.76 -0.65 11.80
C TYR A 360 -13.12 -1.80 10.86
N ARG A 361 -12.66 -3.03 11.15
CA ARG A 361 -12.81 -4.17 10.25
C ARG A 361 -14.26 -4.43 9.84
N ALA A 362 -15.21 -4.28 10.79
CA ALA A 362 -16.63 -4.47 10.52
C ALA A 362 -17.25 -3.37 9.66
N GLU A 363 -16.65 -2.18 9.65
CA GLU A 363 -17.14 -1.02 8.88
C GLU A 363 -16.64 -1.02 7.42
N HIS A 364 -15.59 -1.81 7.11
CA HIS A 364 -14.96 -1.84 5.80
C HIS A 364 -15.45 -3.03 4.97
N PRO A 365 -16.16 -2.80 3.84
CA PRO A 365 -16.55 -3.86 2.91
C PRO A 365 -15.33 -4.64 2.38
N GLU A 366 -15.53 -5.92 2.10
CA GLU A 366 -14.47 -6.80 1.56
C GLU A 366 -13.85 -6.23 0.28
N THR A 367 -14.68 -5.67 -0.60
CA THR A 367 -14.21 -5.03 -1.85
C THR A 367 -13.23 -3.90 -1.61
N LEU A 368 -13.46 -3.07 -0.58
CA LEU A 368 -12.56 -1.98 -0.21
C LEU A 368 -11.28 -2.55 0.44
N ARG A 369 -11.39 -3.55 1.32
CA ARG A 369 -10.23 -4.23 1.91
C ARG A 369 -9.32 -4.81 0.83
N ARG A 370 -9.90 -5.44 -0.20
CA ARG A 370 -9.15 -5.94 -1.36
C ARG A 370 -8.47 -4.82 -2.16
N GLN A 371 -9.10 -3.65 -2.30
CA GLN A 371 -8.49 -2.48 -2.91
C GLN A 371 -7.30 -1.95 -2.09
N VAL A 372 -7.42 -1.92 -0.75
CA VAL A 372 -6.31 -1.57 0.14
C VAL A 372 -5.12 -2.50 -0.08
N LEU A 373 -5.33 -3.81 -0.06
CA LEU A 373 -4.28 -4.78 -0.31
C LEU A 373 -3.61 -4.57 -1.68
N SER A 374 -4.39 -4.25 -2.71
CA SER A 374 -3.88 -3.95 -4.04
C SER A 374 -2.98 -2.70 -4.06
N VAL A 375 -3.37 -1.60 -3.40
CA VAL A 375 -2.55 -0.38 -3.37
C VAL A 375 -1.31 -0.55 -2.49
N VAL A 376 -1.40 -1.32 -1.40
CA VAL A 376 -0.26 -1.69 -0.55
C VAL A 376 0.78 -2.45 -1.37
N LEU A 377 0.38 -3.49 -2.10
CA LEU A 377 1.30 -4.26 -2.96
C LEU A 377 1.88 -3.41 -4.10
N ASN A 378 1.09 -2.47 -4.66
CA ASN A 378 1.58 -1.52 -5.66
C ASN A 378 2.64 -0.57 -5.07
N GLY A 379 2.43 -0.09 -3.85
CA GLY A 379 3.41 0.75 -3.14
C GLY A 379 4.71 0.00 -2.85
N MET A 380 4.62 -1.24 -2.37
CA MET A 380 5.80 -2.10 -2.14
C MET A 380 6.61 -2.36 -3.41
N GLU A 381 5.94 -2.50 -4.55
CA GLU A 381 6.58 -2.74 -5.84
C GLU A 381 7.24 -1.48 -6.42
N ALA A 382 6.56 -0.33 -6.30
CA ALA A 382 7.03 0.93 -6.87
C ALA A 382 8.13 1.60 -6.04
N TYR A 383 8.18 1.39 -4.71
CA TYR A 383 9.07 2.09 -3.81
C TYR A 383 9.89 1.15 -2.93
N GLN A 384 11.21 1.18 -3.09
CA GLN A 384 12.16 0.45 -2.22
C GLN A 384 12.51 1.25 -0.95
N GLU A 385 11.85 2.38 -0.73
CA GLU A 385 12.09 3.24 0.43
C GLU A 385 11.60 2.57 1.72
N VAL A 386 12.47 2.55 2.74
CA VAL A 386 12.23 1.88 4.03
C VAL A 386 10.90 2.32 4.67
N THR A 387 10.56 3.60 4.58
CA THR A 387 9.32 4.14 5.17
C THR A 387 8.09 3.54 4.52
N VAL A 388 8.02 3.49 3.19
CA VAL A 388 6.89 2.90 2.45
C VAL A 388 6.83 1.40 2.71
N GLN A 389 7.96 0.69 2.62
CA GLN A 389 8.03 -0.74 2.87
C GLN A 389 7.53 -1.10 4.28
N ARG A 390 7.99 -0.36 5.30
CA ARG A 390 7.55 -0.54 6.68
C ARG A 390 6.05 -0.32 6.84
N ASN A 391 5.53 0.79 6.34
CA ASN A 391 4.11 1.14 6.46
C ASN A 391 3.22 0.10 5.76
N CYS A 392 3.61 -0.34 4.56
CA CYS A 392 2.91 -1.38 3.82
C CYS A 392 2.92 -2.72 4.57
N CYS A 393 4.07 -3.15 5.10
CA CYS A 393 4.16 -4.38 5.89
C CYS A 393 3.32 -4.30 7.17
N LEU A 394 3.33 -3.15 7.88
CA LEU A 394 2.47 -2.94 9.04
C LEU A 394 0.98 -3.00 8.68
N THR A 395 0.59 -2.40 7.55
CA THR A 395 -0.79 -2.47 7.07
C THR A 395 -1.20 -3.91 6.76
N LEU A 396 -0.33 -4.72 6.13
CA LEU A 396 -0.62 -6.15 5.89
C LEU A 396 -0.90 -6.94 7.18
N CYS A 397 -0.28 -6.57 8.32
CA CYS A 397 -0.54 -7.21 9.60
C CYS A 397 -1.97 -6.98 10.13
N ASN A 398 -2.70 -5.99 9.62
CA ASN A 398 -4.10 -5.73 9.99
C ASN A 398 -5.09 -6.64 9.25
N PHE A 399 -4.62 -7.46 8.31
CA PHE A 399 -5.44 -8.36 7.49
C PHE A 399 -5.23 -9.82 7.88
N GLY A 400 -6.22 -10.66 7.57
CA GLY A 400 -6.11 -12.12 7.71
C GLY A 400 -5.22 -12.69 6.62
N VAL A 401 -3.95 -12.90 6.94
CA VAL A 401 -2.97 -13.52 6.03
C VAL A 401 -2.91 -15.01 6.35
N PRO A 402 -3.02 -15.92 5.37
CA PRO A 402 -2.99 -15.70 3.91
C PRO A 402 -4.35 -15.45 3.24
N GLU A 403 -5.48 -15.68 3.89
CA GLU A 403 -6.81 -15.78 3.27
C GLU A 403 -7.19 -14.52 2.48
N GLU A 404 -7.02 -13.34 3.06
CA GLU A 404 -7.36 -12.09 2.38
C GLU A 404 -6.38 -11.72 1.27
N LEU A 405 -5.21 -12.40 1.19
CA LEU A 405 -4.20 -12.22 0.15
C LEU A 405 -4.24 -13.30 -0.96
N GLU A 406 -5.17 -14.24 -0.92
CA GLU A 406 -5.25 -15.35 -1.88
C GLU A 406 -5.19 -14.87 -3.35
N PHE A 407 -5.94 -13.81 -3.68
CA PHE A 407 -5.96 -13.22 -5.04
C PHE A 407 -4.59 -12.71 -5.54
N ALA A 408 -3.64 -12.46 -4.66
CA ALA A 408 -2.32 -11.91 -4.96
C ALA A 408 -1.18 -12.63 -4.22
N TYR A 409 -1.42 -13.86 -3.74
CA TYR A 409 -0.54 -14.63 -2.86
C TYR A 409 0.91 -14.69 -3.38
N GLY A 410 1.12 -15.12 -4.61
CA GLY A 410 2.47 -15.22 -5.19
C GLY A 410 3.15 -13.86 -5.40
N ARG A 411 2.38 -12.78 -5.60
CA ARG A 411 2.91 -11.42 -5.70
C ARG A 411 3.36 -10.91 -4.32
N ALA A 412 2.53 -11.08 -3.29
CA ALA A 412 2.85 -10.70 -1.92
C ALA A 412 4.10 -11.41 -1.42
N THR A 413 4.19 -12.73 -1.64
CA THR A 413 5.36 -13.53 -1.28
C THR A 413 6.63 -13.02 -1.95
N ARG A 414 6.60 -12.76 -3.26
CA ARG A 414 7.78 -12.23 -3.99
C ARG A 414 8.24 -10.89 -3.44
N LEU A 415 7.31 -9.98 -3.15
CA LEU A 415 7.64 -8.66 -2.62
C LEU A 415 8.25 -8.74 -1.22
N LEU A 416 7.71 -9.57 -0.32
CA LEU A 416 8.27 -9.78 1.01
C LEU A 416 9.67 -10.42 0.95
N LEU A 417 9.87 -11.42 0.09
CA LEU A 417 11.19 -12.02 -0.12
C LEU A 417 12.18 -11.01 -0.70
N ALA A 418 11.76 -10.15 -1.63
CA ALA A 418 12.62 -9.09 -2.18
C ALA A 418 13.09 -8.12 -1.09
N ILE A 419 12.21 -7.74 -0.15
CA ILE A 419 12.59 -6.92 1.02
C ILE A 419 13.66 -7.64 1.85
N LEU A 420 13.46 -8.93 2.14
CA LEU A 420 14.36 -9.72 2.99
C LEU A 420 15.71 -10.05 2.33
N GLN A 421 15.79 -10.00 1.01
CA GLN A 421 17.03 -10.23 0.25
C GLN A 421 17.93 -9.00 0.20
N GLN A 422 17.38 -7.81 0.47
CA GLN A 422 18.13 -6.55 0.54
C GLN A 422 18.60 -6.26 1.98
N PRO A 423 19.64 -5.43 2.16
CA PRO A 423 19.98 -4.90 3.48
C PRO A 423 18.81 -4.02 3.98
N THR A 424 18.07 -4.51 4.96
CA THR A 424 16.92 -3.81 5.53
C THR A 424 17.14 -3.48 7.00
N GLN A 425 16.42 -2.48 7.50
CA GLN A 425 16.39 -2.17 8.93
C GLN A 425 15.75 -3.31 9.71
N ASP A 426 16.26 -3.60 10.91
CA ASP A 426 15.79 -4.69 11.75
C ASP A 426 14.28 -4.65 12.01
N SER A 427 13.68 -3.48 12.14
CA SER A 427 12.23 -3.32 12.32
C SER A 427 11.42 -3.82 11.12
N VAL A 428 11.86 -3.51 9.90
CA VAL A 428 11.20 -3.98 8.66
C VAL A 428 11.42 -5.46 8.48
N GLN A 429 12.66 -5.94 8.72
CA GLN A 429 12.99 -7.36 8.63
C GLN A 429 12.11 -8.20 9.55
N ARG A 430 11.90 -7.75 10.81
CA ARG A 430 11.05 -8.45 11.78
C ARG A 430 9.60 -8.60 11.26
N ILE A 431 9.00 -7.52 10.76
CA ILE A 431 7.63 -7.56 10.25
C ILE A 431 7.54 -8.43 9.00
N ALA A 432 8.50 -8.30 8.07
CA ALA A 432 8.51 -9.07 6.83
C ALA A 432 8.70 -10.58 7.09
N VAL A 433 9.56 -10.99 8.04
CA VAL A 433 9.72 -12.39 8.43
C VAL A 433 8.46 -12.93 9.10
N HIS A 434 7.82 -12.13 9.97
CA HIS A 434 6.54 -12.49 10.57
C HIS A 434 5.45 -12.74 9.51
N LEU A 435 5.31 -11.83 8.54
CA LEU A 435 4.36 -11.99 7.42
C LEU A 435 4.70 -13.22 6.55
N CYS A 436 5.98 -13.46 6.28
CA CYS A 436 6.43 -14.65 5.58
C CYS A 436 6.05 -15.93 6.32
N ASN A 437 6.20 -15.94 7.65
CA ASN A 437 5.78 -17.08 8.48
C ASN A 437 4.25 -17.27 8.41
N ALA A 438 3.46 -16.21 8.53
CA ALA A 438 2.01 -16.26 8.39
C ALA A 438 1.56 -16.79 7.02
N LEU A 439 2.21 -16.33 5.93
CA LEU A 439 1.89 -16.79 4.57
C LEU A 439 2.05 -18.30 4.38
N VAL A 440 3.04 -18.93 5.02
CA VAL A 440 3.31 -20.37 4.82
C VAL A 440 2.67 -21.25 5.88
N CYS A 441 2.09 -20.67 6.93
CA CYS A 441 1.55 -21.42 8.07
C CYS A 441 0.28 -22.21 7.72
N GLN A 442 -0.62 -21.65 6.92
CA GLN A 442 -1.97 -22.23 6.69
C GLN A 442 -2.31 -22.45 5.21
N VAL A 443 -1.32 -22.65 4.36
CA VAL A 443 -1.51 -22.96 2.94
C VAL A 443 -1.24 -24.43 2.65
N ASP A 444 -1.76 -24.93 1.53
CA ASP A 444 -1.55 -26.30 1.07
C ASP A 444 -0.10 -26.54 0.60
N HIS A 445 0.23 -27.81 0.35
CA HIS A 445 1.57 -28.21 -0.09
C HIS A 445 1.98 -27.57 -1.42
N ALA A 446 1.03 -27.37 -2.36
CA ALA A 446 1.33 -26.80 -3.67
C ALA A 446 1.78 -25.33 -3.55
N HIS A 447 1.15 -24.56 -2.68
CA HIS A 447 1.58 -23.20 -2.35
C HIS A 447 2.96 -23.19 -1.66
N LYS A 448 3.17 -24.06 -0.67
CA LYS A 448 4.47 -24.20 0.02
C LYS A 448 5.60 -24.54 -0.95
N GLU A 449 5.39 -25.47 -1.89
CA GLU A 449 6.36 -25.79 -2.94
C GLU A 449 6.65 -24.62 -3.87
N ALA A 450 5.59 -23.92 -4.31
CA ALA A 450 5.74 -22.73 -5.15
C ALA A 450 6.58 -21.66 -4.48
N VAL A 451 6.33 -21.40 -3.18
CA VAL A 451 7.10 -20.46 -2.36
C VAL A 451 8.54 -20.93 -2.15
N GLY A 452 8.75 -22.23 -1.94
CA GLY A 452 10.09 -22.84 -1.86
C GLY A 452 10.93 -22.57 -3.11
N ARG A 453 10.32 -22.74 -4.29
CA ARG A 453 10.96 -22.45 -5.60
C ARG A 453 11.31 -20.97 -5.78
N MET A 454 10.64 -20.03 -5.08
CA MET A 454 11.00 -18.61 -5.05
C MET A 454 12.25 -18.32 -4.21
N GLY A 455 12.87 -19.32 -3.58
CA GLY A 455 14.07 -19.17 -2.76
C GLY A 455 13.81 -18.86 -1.28
N PHE A 456 12.61 -19.13 -0.79
CA PHE A 456 12.19 -18.88 0.59
C PHE A 456 13.13 -19.53 1.61
N VAL A 457 13.38 -20.85 1.47
CA VAL A 457 14.26 -21.61 2.39
C VAL A 457 15.65 -20.98 2.46
N ARG A 458 16.23 -20.64 1.30
CA ARG A 458 17.53 -19.98 1.22
C ARG A 458 17.55 -18.62 1.92
N THR A 459 16.49 -17.84 1.76
CA THR A 459 16.37 -16.51 2.37
C THR A 459 16.29 -16.61 3.88
N MET A 460 15.45 -17.49 4.43
CA MET A 460 15.34 -17.70 5.88
C MET A 460 16.65 -18.20 6.48
N MET A 461 17.31 -19.18 5.85
CA MET A 461 18.62 -19.69 6.32
C MET A 461 19.71 -18.62 6.27
N LYS A 462 19.69 -17.69 5.30
CA LYS A 462 20.63 -16.55 5.25
C LYS A 462 20.41 -15.62 6.45
N ILE A 463 19.17 -15.35 6.81
CA ILE A 463 18.82 -14.52 7.97
C ILE A 463 19.28 -15.20 9.27
N ILE A 464 19.01 -16.49 9.43
CA ILE A 464 19.43 -17.27 10.59
C ILE A 464 20.96 -17.22 10.76
N ARG A 465 21.72 -17.48 9.67
CA ARG A 465 23.20 -17.40 9.72
C ARG A 465 23.69 -16.01 10.12
N TYR A 466 23.05 -14.97 9.60
CA TYR A 466 23.40 -13.59 9.97
C TYR A 466 23.17 -13.33 11.48
N ARG A 467 22.03 -13.78 12.03
CA ARG A 467 21.72 -13.65 13.46
C ARG A 467 22.69 -14.49 14.32
N LEU A 468 23.02 -15.70 13.87
CA LEU A 468 23.97 -16.58 14.55
C LEU A 468 25.36 -15.94 14.62
N LEU A 469 25.88 -15.40 13.52
CA LEU A 469 27.15 -14.67 13.48
C LEU A 469 27.17 -13.49 14.46
N ARG A 470 26.05 -12.84 14.67
CA ARG A 470 25.90 -11.76 15.65
C ARG A 470 25.60 -12.25 17.07
N LYS A 471 25.52 -13.53 17.29
CA LYS A 471 25.12 -14.16 18.56
C LYS A 471 23.82 -13.62 19.13
N THR A 472 22.85 -13.36 18.23
CA THR A 472 21.56 -12.75 18.58
C THR A 472 20.43 -13.74 18.33
N CYS A 473 19.70 -14.09 19.39
CA CYS A 473 18.45 -14.84 19.30
C CYS A 473 17.29 -13.93 19.68
N ASP A 474 16.72 -13.29 18.69
CA ASP A 474 15.56 -12.39 18.75
C ASP A 474 14.36 -13.00 18.00
N GLN A 475 13.24 -12.28 17.97
CA GLN A 475 12.04 -12.70 17.23
C GLN A 475 12.31 -13.01 15.74
N VAL A 476 13.28 -12.32 15.10
CA VAL A 476 13.65 -12.61 13.70
C VAL A 476 14.24 -14.01 13.57
N MET A 477 15.12 -14.41 14.49
CA MET A 477 15.68 -15.77 14.54
C MET A 477 14.57 -16.81 14.74
N GLU A 478 13.71 -16.61 15.74
CA GLU A 478 12.63 -17.54 16.10
C GLU A 478 11.59 -17.67 14.98
N PHE A 479 11.13 -16.55 14.40
CA PHE A 479 10.20 -16.58 13.26
C PHE A 479 10.82 -17.17 11.99
N SER A 480 12.13 -16.97 11.76
CA SER A 480 12.79 -17.58 10.60
C SER A 480 12.83 -19.10 10.68
N TRP A 481 13.10 -19.66 11.86
CA TRP A 481 13.02 -21.11 12.10
C TRP A 481 11.58 -21.63 12.06
N SER A 482 10.62 -20.89 12.63
CA SER A 482 9.20 -21.21 12.54
C SER A 482 8.73 -21.23 11.08
N ALA A 483 9.12 -20.25 10.27
CA ALA A 483 8.80 -20.18 8.85
C ALA A 483 9.42 -21.36 8.06
N LEU A 484 10.64 -21.77 8.42
CA LEU A 484 11.25 -22.97 7.84
C LEU A 484 10.50 -24.24 8.27
N TRP A 485 10.06 -24.35 9.52
CA TRP A 485 9.21 -25.44 9.97
C TRP A 485 7.93 -25.53 9.17
N ASN A 486 7.19 -24.42 9.07
CA ASN A 486 5.91 -24.37 8.33
C ASN A 486 6.06 -24.68 6.84
N ILE A 487 7.11 -24.20 6.16
CA ILE A 487 7.27 -24.42 4.73
C ILE A 487 7.74 -25.83 4.39
N THR A 488 8.38 -26.52 5.35
CA THR A 488 8.84 -27.90 5.15
C THR A 488 7.77 -28.95 5.46
N ASP A 489 6.69 -28.58 6.12
CA ASP A 489 5.57 -29.42 6.44
C ASP A 489 4.87 -29.92 5.15
N GLU A 490 4.73 -31.24 4.99
CA GLU A 490 4.20 -31.92 3.80
C GLU A 490 4.94 -31.64 2.46
N THR A 491 6.16 -31.11 2.51
CA THR A 491 6.93 -30.73 1.31
C THR A 491 8.36 -31.30 1.31
N PRO A 492 8.54 -32.55 0.83
CA PRO A 492 9.83 -33.20 0.76
C PRO A 492 10.92 -32.41 0.02
N ASP A 493 10.55 -31.68 -1.03
CA ASP A 493 11.50 -30.87 -1.80
C ASP A 493 12.06 -29.70 -0.98
N ASN A 494 11.24 -29.04 -0.15
CA ASN A 494 11.70 -27.98 0.73
C ASN A 494 12.60 -28.54 1.84
N CYS A 495 12.29 -29.72 2.39
CA CYS A 495 13.17 -30.44 3.30
C CYS A 495 14.55 -30.74 2.67
N LYS A 496 14.54 -31.23 1.42
CA LYS A 496 15.78 -31.48 0.65
C LYS A 496 16.59 -30.21 0.44
N ILE A 497 15.94 -29.09 0.07
CA ILE A 497 16.63 -27.80 -0.10
C ILE A 497 17.30 -27.36 1.23
N PHE A 498 16.62 -27.51 2.36
CA PHE A 498 17.19 -27.20 3.68
C PHE A 498 18.47 -28.02 3.93
N LEU A 499 18.43 -29.33 3.70
CA LEU A 499 19.59 -30.22 3.87
C LEU A 499 20.75 -29.84 2.93
N MET A 500 20.46 -29.62 1.63
CA MET A 500 21.45 -29.23 0.63
C MET A 500 22.13 -27.88 0.94
N LEU A 501 21.47 -27.00 1.67
CA LEU A 501 22.00 -25.71 2.10
C LEU A 501 22.72 -25.81 3.46
N ASN A 502 23.19 -27.00 3.86
CA ASN A 502 23.86 -27.24 5.15
C ASN A 502 22.96 -26.87 6.36
N GLY A 503 21.69 -27.32 6.33
CA GLY A 503 20.76 -27.08 7.43
C GLY A 503 21.12 -27.79 8.71
N MET A 504 21.68 -29.02 8.64
CA MET A 504 22.06 -29.79 9.83
C MET A 504 23.23 -29.18 10.61
N PRO A 505 24.33 -28.74 9.97
CA PRO A 505 25.34 -27.97 10.67
C PRO A 505 24.80 -26.70 11.33
N LEU A 506 23.95 -25.94 10.60
CA LEU A 506 23.31 -24.72 11.11
C LEU A 506 22.44 -25.00 12.35
N PHE A 507 21.72 -26.12 12.37
CA PHE A 507 20.97 -26.58 13.54
C PHE A 507 21.87 -26.77 14.76
N LEU A 508 22.98 -27.52 14.61
CA LEU A 508 23.90 -27.77 15.70
C LEU A 508 24.56 -26.50 16.24
N GLU A 509 24.96 -25.60 15.35
CA GLU A 509 25.56 -24.32 15.73
C GLU A 509 24.55 -23.45 16.51
N CYS A 510 23.30 -23.40 16.09
CA CYS A 510 22.24 -22.66 16.79
C CYS A 510 21.93 -23.29 18.17
N LEU A 511 21.87 -24.62 18.24
CA LEU A 511 21.63 -25.34 19.50
C LEU A 511 22.74 -25.08 20.50
N HIS A 512 24.01 -25.10 20.05
CA HIS A 512 25.19 -24.85 20.86
C HIS A 512 25.26 -23.37 21.34
N GLU A 513 25.03 -22.40 20.46
CA GLU A 513 25.14 -20.98 20.80
C GLU A 513 23.96 -20.50 21.70
N PHE A 514 22.76 -21.11 21.56
CA PHE A 514 21.57 -20.69 22.29
C PHE A 514 20.92 -21.79 23.14
N PRO A 515 21.67 -22.40 24.12
CA PRO A 515 21.21 -23.60 24.82
C PRO A 515 19.98 -23.41 25.72
N ARG A 516 19.58 -22.17 26.02
CA ARG A 516 18.43 -21.85 26.89
C ARG A 516 17.23 -21.29 26.15
N LYS A 517 17.23 -21.28 24.80
CA LYS A 517 16.16 -20.71 23.98
C LYS A 517 15.15 -21.79 23.59
N GLN A 518 14.17 -22.03 24.44
CA GLN A 518 13.20 -23.11 24.33
C GLN A 518 12.37 -23.02 23.05
N GLU A 519 11.85 -21.83 22.71
CA GLU A 519 11.06 -21.62 21.50
C GLU A 519 11.88 -21.88 20.23
N LEU A 520 13.15 -21.44 20.22
CA LEU A 520 14.05 -21.74 19.12
C LEU A 520 14.23 -23.26 18.95
N HIS A 521 14.48 -23.98 20.05
CA HIS A 521 14.66 -25.43 20.01
C HIS A 521 13.41 -26.16 19.51
N ARG A 522 12.23 -25.76 19.98
CA ARG A 522 10.95 -26.28 19.48
C ARG A 522 10.82 -26.13 17.97
N ASN A 523 11.05 -24.91 17.45
CA ASN A 523 10.92 -24.62 16.02
C ASN A 523 11.93 -25.41 15.18
N MET A 524 13.18 -25.51 15.65
CA MET A 524 14.23 -26.29 15.00
C MET A 524 13.89 -27.79 14.92
N LEU A 525 13.47 -28.35 16.06
CA LEU A 525 13.13 -29.78 16.13
C LEU A 525 11.85 -30.12 15.37
N GLY A 526 10.87 -29.22 15.34
CA GLY A 526 9.67 -29.38 14.52
C GLY A 526 10.02 -29.47 13.02
N LEU A 527 10.92 -28.63 12.52
CA LEU A 527 11.43 -28.73 11.15
C LEU A 527 12.13 -30.07 10.90
N LEU A 528 12.99 -30.51 11.82
CA LEU A 528 13.69 -31.79 11.66
C LEU A 528 12.73 -32.98 11.76
N GLY A 529 11.60 -32.84 12.46
CA GLY A 529 10.48 -33.78 12.42
C GLY A 529 9.97 -33.98 10.99
N ASN A 530 9.68 -32.88 10.27
CA ASN A 530 9.25 -32.94 8.88
C ASN A 530 10.30 -33.60 7.97
N VAL A 531 11.58 -33.38 8.21
CA VAL A 531 12.68 -34.08 7.49
C VAL A 531 12.67 -35.58 7.80
N ALA A 532 12.46 -35.98 9.06
CA ALA A 532 12.45 -37.37 9.48
C ALA A 532 11.23 -38.16 8.98
N GLU A 533 10.10 -37.50 8.72
CA GLU A 533 8.92 -38.09 8.09
C GLU A 533 9.24 -38.59 6.65
N VAL A 534 10.17 -37.96 5.96
CA VAL A 534 10.55 -38.32 4.59
C VAL A 534 11.62 -39.41 4.60
N LYS A 535 11.24 -40.65 4.30
CA LYS A 535 12.11 -41.82 4.37
C LYS A 535 13.43 -41.64 3.63
N SER A 536 13.39 -41.07 2.42
CA SER A 536 14.61 -40.85 1.59
C SER A 536 15.58 -39.81 2.16
N LEU A 537 15.15 -38.99 3.11
CA LEU A 537 15.97 -37.92 3.72
C LEU A 537 16.52 -38.34 5.09
N ARG A 538 16.00 -39.39 5.73
CA ARG A 538 16.48 -39.87 7.03
C ARG A 538 17.97 -40.19 7.09
N PRO A 539 18.61 -40.72 6.01
CA PRO A 539 20.07 -40.95 6.04
C PRO A 539 20.90 -39.70 6.37
N PHE A 540 20.41 -38.50 6.09
CA PHE A 540 21.08 -37.25 6.45
C PHE A 540 21.04 -36.98 7.97
N LEU A 541 20.11 -37.60 8.71
CA LEU A 541 19.95 -37.50 10.15
C LEU A 541 20.71 -38.66 10.88
N MET A 542 21.01 -39.73 10.17
CA MET A 542 21.56 -40.96 10.71
C MET A 542 23.09 -40.88 10.86
N THR A 543 23.56 -39.92 11.64
CA THR A 543 24.98 -39.85 12.05
C THR A 543 25.12 -39.97 13.58
N THR A 544 26.22 -40.46 14.06
CA THR A 544 26.49 -40.56 15.49
C THR A 544 26.31 -39.21 16.19
N GLN A 545 26.76 -38.10 15.57
CA GLN A 545 26.64 -36.77 16.14
C GLN A 545 25.18 -36.34 16.34
N PHE A 546 24.34 -36.51 15.31
CA PHE A 546 22.94 -36.10 15.38
C PHE A 546 22.12 -37.00 16.30
N VAL A 547 22.30 -38.32 16.19
CA VAL A 547 21.56 -39.26 17.03
C VAL A 547 21.90 -39.09 18.49
N THR A 548 23.17 -38.78 18.83
CA THR A 548 23.55 -38.43 20.21
C THR A 548 22.79 -37.22 20.71
N VAL A 549 22.80 -36.11 19.95
CA VAL A 549 22.11 -34.88 20.33
C VAL A 549 20.60 -35.14 20.48
N PHE A 550 19.94 -35.83 19.52
CA PHE A 550 18.52 -36.13 19.63
C PHE A 550 18.21 -37.01 20.86
N SER A 551 19.08 -37.96 21.15
CA SER A 551 18.91 -38.82 22.32
C SER A 551 19.07 -38.06 23.64
N GLU A 552 19.93 -37.04 23.69
CA GLU A 552 20.10 -36.17 24.87
C GLU A 552 18.90 -35.24 25.05
N LEU A 553 18.32 -34.73 23.97
CA LEU A 553 17.13 -33.87 23.98
C LEU A 553 15.84 -34.59 24.46
N LEU A 554 15.84 -35.93 24.51
CA LEU A 554 14.76 -36.70 25.13
C LEU A 554 14.63 -36.42 26.64
N GLU A 555 15.70 -36.02 27.31
CA GLU A 555 15.72 -35.70 28.74
C GLU A 555 15.35 -34.25 29.04
N SER A 556 15.17 -33.42 28.01
CA SER A 556 14.83 -32.01 28.15
C SER A 556 13.40 -31.82 28.69
N ASP A 557 13.27 -30.96 29.69
CA ASP A 557 12.03 -30.43 30.23
C ASP A 557 11.74 -28.98 29.70
N ALA A 558 12.58 -28.52 28.77
CA ALA A 558 12.45 -27.23 28.17
C ALA A 558 11.16 -27.11 27.36
N ASP A 559 10.42 -25.99 27.53
CA ASP A 559 9.13 -25.74 26.91
C ASP A 559 8.11 -26.87 27.22
N GLY A 560 8.06 -27.30 28.48
CA GLY A 560 7.23 -28.43 28.89
C GLY A 560 7.73 -29.73 28.27
N ILE A 561 6.89 -30.37 27.45
CA ILE A 561 7.26 -31.62 26.75
C ILE A 561 7.67 -31.37 25.28
N GLU A 562 7.61 -30.15 24.77
CA GLU A 562 7.70 -29.89 23.33
C GLU A 562 9.05 -30.30 22.72
N VAL A 563 10.16 -30.00 23.39
CA VAL A 563 11.51 -30.38 22.93
C VAL A 563 11.67 -31.88 22.93
N SER A 564 11.38 -32.51 24.07
CA SER A 564 11.50 -33.97 24.26
C SER A 564 10.56 -34.75 23.31
N TYR A 565 9.32 -34.26 23.11
CA TYR A 565 8.35 -34.85 22.21
C TYR A 565 8.79 -34.80 20.75
N ASN A 566 9.25 -33.64 20.26
CA ASN A 566 9.72 -33.50 18.88
C ASN A 566 10.97 -34.36 18.62
N ALA A 567 11.91 -34.40 19.58
CA ALA A 567 13.05 -35.28 19.50
C ALA A 567 12.65 -36.77 19.45
N CYS A 568 11.66 -37.16 20.26
CA CYS A 568 11.10 -38.52 20.26
C CYS A 568 10.42 -38.86 18.93
N GLY A 569 9.66 -37.93 18.34
CA GLY A 569 9.02 -38.12 17.04
C GLY A 569 10.00 -38.36 15.89
N MET A 570 11.08 -37.56 15.84
CA MET A 570 12.17 -37.80 14.88
C MET A 570 12.78 -39.18 15.04
N LEU A 571 13.15 -39.54 16.25
CA LEU A 571 13.74 -40.84 16.55
C LEU A 571 12.77 -42.01 16.29
N ALA A 572 11.44 -41.78 16.47
CA ALA A 572 10.42 -42.77 16.16
C ALA A 572 10.41 -43.11 14.67
N HIS A 573 10.50 -42.11 13.78
CA HIS A 573 10.64 -42.35 12.34
C HIS A 573 11.94 -43.02 11.97
N MET A 574 13.07 -42.64 12.58
CA MET A 574 14.39 -43.23 12.34
C MET A 574 14.46 -44.68 12.79
N LEU A 575 13.94 -45.00 13.98
CA LEU A 575 13.86 -46.36 14.51
C LEU A 575 12.94 -47.27 13.71
N HIS A 576 11.94 -46.72 13.06
CA HIS A 576 10.99 -47.47 12.23
C HIS A 576 11.66 -48.10 11.01
N ASP A 577 12.77 -47.53 10.49
CA ASP A 577 13.52 -48.08 9.36
C ASP A 577 14.29 -49.37 9.68
N GLY A 578 14.35 -49.76 10.97
CA GLY A 578 14.92 -51.04 11.43
C GLY A 578 16.43 -51.03 11.70
N GLU A 579 16.97 -52.18 12.06
CA GLU A 579 18.34 -52.36 12.47
C GLU A 579 19.33 -52.07 11.33
N GLY A 580 18.99 -52.51 10.11
CA GLY A 580 19.86 -52.33 8.95
C GLY A 580 20.09 -50.85 8.57
N ALA A 581 19.11 -49.97 8.82
CA ALA A 581 19.25 -48.53 8.57
C ALA A 581 20.10 -47.84 9.66
N TRP A 582 20.18 -48.42 10.86
CA TRP A 582 20.93 -47.88 11.99
C TRP A 582 22.43 -48.11 11.85
N GLY A 583 22.83 -49.31 11.41
CA GLY A 583 24.25 -49.70 11.22
C GLY A 583 25.12 -49.48 12.49
N ASP A 584 26.27 -48.85 12.32
CA ASP A 584 27.24 -48.55 13.39
C ASP A 584 26.97 -47.20 14.08
N VAL A 585 25.84 -46.57 13.89
CA VAL A 585 25.50 -45.28 14.51
C VAL A 585 25.42 -45.42 16.03
N ARG A 586 25.98 -44.46 16.76
CA ARG A 586 25.96 -44.39 18.23
C ARG A 586 25.08 -43.22 18.68
N PRO A 587 24.33 -43.36 19.79
CA PRO A 587 24.11 -44.56 20.64
C PRO A 587 23.42 -45.72 19.88
N PRO A 588 23.60 -46.97 20.34
CA PRO A 588 22.96 -48.14 19.74
C PRO A 588 21.42 -48.01 19.74
N ARG A 589 20.75 -48.57 18.73
CA ARG A 589 19.31 -48.48 18.53
C ARG A 589 18.50 -48.86 19.78
N HIS A 590 18.84 -49.95 20.46
CA HIS A 590 18.15 -50.41 21.66
C HIS A 590 18.24 -49.43 22.83
N LEU A 591 19.40 -48.75 22.99
CA LEU A 591 19.57 -47.75 24.04
C LEU A 591 18.74 -46.49 23.77
N VAL A 592 18.68 -46.04 22.52
CA VAL A 592 17.81 -44.91 22.12
C VAL A 592 16.35 -45.27 22.35
N ALA A 593 15.93 -46.48 21.98
CA ALA A 593 14.58 -46.96 22.23
C ALA A 593 14.22 -46.97 23.72
N GLN A 594 15.17 -47.44 24.61
CA GLN A 594 14.98 -47.41 26.04
C GLN A 594 14.82 -45.98 26.60
N ARG A 595 15.65 -45.03 26.13
CA ARG A 595 15.54 -43.61 26.53
C ARG A 595 14.21 -42.99 26.08
N MET A 596 13.71 -43.33 24.88
CA MET A 596 12.40 -42.89 24.42
C MET A 596 11.26 -43.41 25.31
N TRP A 597 11.30 -44.70 25.70
CA TRP A 597 10.32 -45.26 26.66
C TRP A 597 10.32 -44.48 27.98
N SER A 598 11.52 -44.20 28.51
CA SER A 598 11.68 -43.42 29.75
C SER A 598 11.16 -41.98 29.59
N ALA A 599 11.38 -41.36 28.43
CA ALA A 599 10.88 -40.01 28.15
C ALA A 599 9.34 -39.97 28.09
N ILE A 600 8.74 -40.85 27.32
CA ILE A 600 7.28 -40.93 27.16
C ILE A 600 6.58 -41.21 28.49
N ALA A 601 7.17 -42.03 29.34
CA ALA A 601 6.62 -42.36 30.67
C ALA A 601 6.52 -41.17 31.63
N ARG A 602 7.36 -40.09 31.38
CA ARG A 602 7.34 -38.88 32.22
C ARG A 602 6.31 -37.85 31.73
N TRP A 603 5.80 -37.94 30.50
CA TRP A 603 4.93 -36.92 29.93
C TRP A 603 3.50 -37.02 30.49
N ASP A 604 2.93 -35.86 30.80
CA ASP A 604 1.51 -35.73 31.13
C ASP A 604 0.65 -35.62 29.88
N ALA A 605 -0.31 -36.56 29.73
CA ALA A 605 -1.21 -36.60 28.61
C ALA A 605 -2.16 -35.39 28.52
N SER A 606 -2.34 -34.64 29.61
CA SER A 606 -3.12 -33.40 29.64
C SER A 606 -2.33 -32.16 29.18
N SER A 607 -1.04 -32.31 28.87
CA SER A 607 -0.18 -31.21 28.43
C SER A 607 -0.71 -30.59 27.15
N ARG A 608 -0.91 -29.26 27.17
CA ARG A 608 -1.27 -28.51 25.98
C ARG A 608 -0.08 -28.43 25.02
N ARG A 609 -0.39 -28.47 23.73
CA ARG A 609 0.62 -28.54 22.66
C ARG A 609 0.64 -27.26 21.85
N ASN A 610 1.85 -26.83 21.47
CA ASN A 610 2.08 -25.72 20.56
C ASN A 610 2.18 -26.16 19.08
N ILE A 611 1.70 -27.35 18.76
CA ILE A 611 1.72 -27.93 17.42
C ILE A 611 0.30 -28.01 16.85
N ASN A 612 0.17 -27.82 15.55
CA ASN A 612 -1.09 -27.88 14.83
C ASN A 612 -0.99 -28.89 13.68
N TYR A 613 -1.43 -30.13 13.93
CA TYR A 613 -1.48 -31.14 12.90
C TYR A 613 -2.65 -30.89 11.93
N ARG A 614 -2.38 -31.00 10.63
CA ARG A 614 -3.37 -30.98 9.54
C ARG A 614 -3.71 -32.39 9.06
N SER A 615 -2.76 -33.30 9.18
CA SER A 615 -2.89 -34.71 8.90
C SER A 615 -2.20 -35.52 9.99
N PHE A 616 -2.74 -36.65 10.33
CA PHE A 616 -2.11 -37.64 11.18
C PHE A 616 -1.37 -38.72 10.38
N GLU A 617 -1.35 -38.62 9.04
CA GLU A 617 -0.71 -39.64 8.21
C GLU A 617 0.72 -39.97 8.63
N PRO A 618 1.62 -38.99 8.97
CA PRO A 618 2.97 -39.31 9.45
C PRO A 618 2.99 -40.10 10.77
N ILE A 619 2.03 -39.82 11.67
CA ILE A 619 1.88 -40.54 12.95
C ILE A 619 1.26 -41.92 12.71
N LEU A 620 0.19 -42.00 11.90
CA LEU A 620 -0.54 -43.22 11.62
C LEU A 620 0.32 -44.25 10.89
N ARG A 621 1.27 -43.83 10.09
CA ARG A 621 2.28 -44.74 9.44
C ARG A 621 3.08 -45.58 10.44
N LEU A 622 3.25 -45.09 11.67
CA LEU A 622 4.00 -45.78 12.72
C LEU A 622 3.16 -46.77 13.54
N ILE A 623 1.81 -46.80 13.35
CA ILE A 623 0.88 -47.65 14.09
C ILE A 623 0.90 -49.12 13.61
N PRO A 624 0.88 -49.47 12.28
CA PRO A 624 0.87 -50.85 11.83
C PRO A 624 2.10 -51.60 12.32
N GLN A 625 2.05 -52.95 12.31
CA GLN A 625 3.09 -53.87 12.82
C GLN A 625 4.49 -53.33 12.53
N SER A 626 5.05 -52.64 13.52
CA SER A 626 6.27 -51.87 13.31
C SER A 626 7.47 -52.67 13.80
N VAL A 627 8.58 -52.54 13.12
CA VAL A 627 9.88 -53.04 13.51
C VAL A 627 10.36 -52.38 14.82
N SER A 628 9.64 -51.38 15.30
CA SER A 628 9.98 -50.63 16.51
C SER A 628 8.74 -50.43 17.42
N PRO A 629 8.63 -51.22 18.50
CA PRO A 629 7.52 -51.07 19.48
C PRO A 629 7.47 -49.65 20.12
N VAL A 630 8.58 -49.00 20.31
CA VAL A 630 8.65 -47.65 20.89
C VAL A 630 8.15 -46.56 19.91
N SER A 631 8.34 -46.77 18.62
CA SER A 631 7.80 -45.86 17.60
C SER A 631 6.26 -45.92 17.60
N GLN A 632 5.69 -47.16 17.69
CA GLN A 632 4.27 -47.38 17.83
C GLN A 632 3.73 -46.75 19.13
N HIS A 633 4.48 -46.86 20.22
CA HIS A 633 4.12 -46.30 21.52
C HIS A 633 4.07 -44.75 21.45
N TRP A 634 5.09 -44.13 20.86
CA TRP A 634 5.09 -42.70 20.68
C TRP A 634 3.92 -42.23 19.84
N ALA A 635 3.65 -42.87 18.71
CA ALA A 635 2.55 -42.52 17.83
C ALA A 635 1.19 -42.59 18.54
N THR A 636 0.97 -43.66 19.30
CA THR A 636 -0.25 -43.86 20.09
C THR A 636 -0.38 -42.81 21.19
N TRP A 637 0.72 -42.54 21.91
CA TRP A 637 0.75 -41.51 22.94
C TRP A 637 0.45 -40.11 22.34
N ALA A 638 0.98 -39.80 21.17
CA ALA A 638 0.73 -38.52 20.47
C ALA A 638 -0.76 -38.34 20.16
N LEU A 639 -1.42 -39.35 19.60
CA LEU A 639 -2.86 -39.34 19.34
C LEU A 639 -3.64 -39.21 20.65
N TYR A 640 -3.27 -39.96 21.69
CA TYR A 640 -3.90 -39.92 23.00
C TYR A 640 -3.88 -38.52 23.62
N ASN A 641 -2.73 -37.87 23.65
CA ASN A 641 -2.60 -36.49 24.13
C ASN A 641 -3.45 -35.50 23.33
N LEU A 642 -3.36 -35.53 21.98
CA LEU A 642 -4.04 -34.58 21.12
C LEU A 642 -5.57 -34.69 21.22
N ILE A 643 -6.11 -35.90 21.29
CA ILE A 643 -7.52 -36.14 21.43
C ILE A 643 -8.02 -35.81 22.83
N THR A 644 -7.21 -36.08 23.88
CA THR A 644 -7.52 -35.69 25.24
C THR A 644 -7.68 -34.18 25.40
N VAL A 645 -6.76 -33.44 24.80
CA VAL A 645 -6.67 -31.99 25.00
C VAL A 645 -7.54 -31.18 24.01
N TYR A 646 -7.69 -31.68 22.77
CA TYR A 646 -8.43 -31.02 21.70
C TYR A 646 -9.37 -31.94 20.94
N PRO A 647 -10.37 -32.55 21.61
CA PRO A 647 -11.25 -33.57 20.99
C PRO A 647 -12.00 -33.02 19.77
N ASP A 648 -12.61 -31.84 19.87
CA ASP A 648 -13.42 -31.24 18.82
C ASP A 648 -12.65 -31.05 17.51
N LYS A 649 -11.34 -30.84 17.62
CA LYS A 649 -10.45 -30.61 16.47
C LYS A 649 -9.94 -31.91 15.87
N TYR A 650 -9.49 -32.83 16.71
CA TYR A 650 -8.70 -33.96 16.25
C TYR A 650 -9.45 -35.28 16.16
N CYS A 651 -10.61 -35.45 16.82
CA CYS A 651 -11.44 -36.62 16.58
C CYS A 651 -11.95 -36.71 15.14
N PRO A 652 -12.52 -35.64 14.55
CA PRO A 652 -12.93 -35.68 13.15
C PRO A 652 -11.77 -35.98 12.19
N LEU A 653 -10.57 -35.42 12.44
CA LEU A 653 -9.38 -35.66 11.64
C LEU A 653 -8.94 -37.12 11.71
N LEU A 654 -8.89 -37.70 12.91
CA LEU A 654 -8.51 -39.10 13.09
C LEU A 654 -9.49 -40.06 12.39
N ILE A 655 -10.78 -39.74 12.45
CA ILE A 655 -11.83 -40.55 11.79
C ILE A 655 -11.70 -40.50 10.27
N SER A 656 -11.48 -39.30 9.73
CA SER A 656 -11.33 -39.06 8.27
C SER A 656 -10.12 -39.77 7.66
N GLU A 657 -9.09 -40.05 8.46
CA GLU A 657 -7.83 -40.68 8.03
C GLU A 657 -7.77 -42.20 8.44
N ASN A 658 -8.90 -42.83 8.74
CA ASN A 658 -8.99 -44.23 9.12
C ASN A 658 -8.19 -44.61 10.39
N GLY A 659 -7.93 -43.66 11.26
CA GLY A 659 -7.21 -43.91 12.52
C GLY A 659 -7.83 -44.97 13.40
N PRO A 660 -9.17 -44.98 13.65
CA PRO A 660 -9.83 -46.00 14.48
C PRO A 660 -9.60 -47.44 13.98
N GLN A 661 -9.61 -47.68 12.67
CA GLN A 661 -9.36 -49.00 12.10
C GLN A 661 -7.93 -49.48 12.36
N LEU A 662 -6.94 -48.59 12.24
CA LEU A 662 -5.53 -48.87 12.51
C LEU A 662 -5.31 -49.19 14.00
N LEU A 663 -5.96 -48.45 14.90
CA LEU A 663 -5.88 -48.67 16.34
C LEU A 663 -6.54 -50.00 16.76
N LEU A 664 -7.70 -50.34 16.18
CA LEU A 664 -8.37 -51.63 16.40
C LEU A 664 -7.47 -52.78 15.92
N GLY A 665 -6.85 -52.68 14.75
CA GLY A 665 -5.90 -53.66 14.27
C GLY A 665 -4.71 -53.86 15.22
N MET A 666 -4.22 -52.79 15.81
CA MET A 666 -3.13 -52.83 16.81
C MET A 666 -3.56 -53.52 18.12
N LEU A 667 -4.79 -53.29 18.57
CA LEU A 667 -5.33 -53.96 19.79
C LEU A 667 -5.37 -55.47 19.66
N GLY A 668 -5.65 -56.01 18.46
CA GLY A 668 -5.67 -57.43 18.15
C GLY A 668 -4.27 -58.05 18.04
N SER A 669 -3.19 -57.27 17.92
CA SER A 669 -1.84 -57.79 17.76
C SER A 669 -1.26 -58.32 19.06
N HIS A 670 -0.64 -59.50 19.04
CA HIS A 670 0.07 -60.05 20.21
C HIS A 670 1.42 -59.40 20.49
N THR A 671 1.98 -58.66 19.52
CA THR A 671 3.32 -58.05 19.63
C THR A 671 3.27 -56.64 20.22
N THR A 672 2.11 -56.00 20.32
CA THR A 672 1.94 -54.64 20.85
C THR A 672 2.06 -54.62 22.38
N HIS A 673 2.85 -53.69 22.92
CA HIS A 673 3.06 -53.54 24.38
C HIS A 673 1.74 -53.18 25.11
N ALA A 674 1.62 -53.64 26.36
CA ALA A 674 0.41 -53.44 27.12
C ALA A 674 0.01 -51.96 27.32
N ASP A 675 0.96 -51.11 27.68
CA ASP A 675 0.78 -49.65 27.87
C ASP A 675 0.35 -48.95 26.59
N THR A 676 0.81 -49.43 25.42
CA THR A 676 0.42 -48.92 24.13
C THR A 676 -1.03 -49.29 23.82
N LYS A 677 -1.43 -50.54 24.14
CA LYS A 677 -2.83 -50.98 23.99
C LYS A 677 -3.79 -50.25 24.92
N GLU A 678 -3.35 -49.92 26.13
CA GLU A 678 -4.17 -49.14 27.08
C GLU A 678 -4.52 -47.75 26.48
N LYS A 679 -3.51 -47.03 26.01
CA LYS A 679 -3.70 -45.74 25.37
C LYS A 679 -4.54 -45.83 24.09
N ALA A 680 -4.34 -46.86 23.27
CA ALA A 680 -5.10 -47.07 22.07
C ALA A 680 -6.60 -47.37 22.32
N ARG A 681 -6.95 -48.03 23.45
CA ARG A 681 -8.33 -48.23 23.84
C ARG A 681 -9.03 -46.95 24.24
N TRP A 682 -8.27 -46.03 24.79
CA TRP A 682 -8.80 -44.74 25.22
C TRP A 682 -9.02 -43.80 24.01
N VAL A 683 -8.16 -43.79 23.02
CA VAL A 683 -8.32 -43.05 21.78
C VAL A 683 -9.47 -43.55 20.94
#